data_4080430894115dc6c98a89f0fb6b5900
#
_entry.id   4080430894115dc6c98a89f0fb6b5900
#
_cell.length_a   1.000
_cell.length_b   1.000
_cell.length_c   1.000
_cell.angle_alpha   90.00
_cell.angle_beta   90.00
_cell.angle_gamma   90.00
#
_symmetry.space_group_name_H-M   'P 1'
#
loop_
_entity.id
_entity.type
_entity.pdbx_description
1 polymer ?
#
loop_
_entity_poly.entity_id
_entity_poly.type
_entity_poly.pdbx_seq_one_letter_code
_entity_poly.pdbx_strand_id
1 'polypeptide(L)'
;MELIITEVPVQGMDCAECTRHVKRAIEQVSGVESVEVYLVSEKAVIQHQPGSIDKTAIRKAVASAGYTVPPDQLHETTIPNPPNYARSILLLLGILFGVILFIIVIGEGLGLFELISSRIPWPISLVIVILIGYPAFIKVIRAARNRQIIAHSLMSLGVLAAIAVGEWATAAVVAFFMRVGDYVERFTTERARQAVKNLSSLAPQTARLVQNGGEIEVPIEQVKVGDIVVIRPGEQIPVDGEVIEGHAIVDQATITGESMPVEAGPGAHVFAATITSQGSLRVRAAQVGPDSTYGQVINMVAEAESQRGEIQRLADKFSTYYLPVVIGVALLTLIIRRDPMATAAVLVVACSCAFALATPIAILASVGAGAKQGILIKGGKYLEILPEVDILLIDKTGTLTLGKPYLTDILPLGVPGENKSSQPDLTEKNRIRLLTLAASAERYSEHPLAEAVRIEAAQQGIPLLEPDEFETLPGMGIKAHLNGDKVAVGNRRLIEQLCGQFPDSLEENQLLAQGKSLLYVALNGEPCGILAAADKLRPEVPLAIQSIRDLGVKRIELLTGDNQVNASRLAEKLGVSYQAELLPEDKINIVKGYQALGQTVLMVGDGINDAPAISQADIGIAMGAAGHNVAMEAAHIVLMRPDWGLVPQVLQIGQRTTRTIKGNIIFTLVYNFFGLSLAALGYLPPILAAAAQSIPDLAILANSSRLLRQK
;
A
#
# COMPACT_ATOMS: atom_id res chain seq x y z
N MET A 1 12.72 -15.19 -24.40
CA MET A 1 13.03 -16.34 -23.53
C MET A 1 12.24 -16.14 -22.26
N GLU A 2 11.41 -17.07 -21.87
CA GLU A 2 10.66 -16.95 -20.61
C GLU A 2 11.63 -17.06 -19.43
N LEU A 3 11.66 -16.03 -18.59
CA LEU A 3 12.39 -16.03 -17.32
C LEU A 3 11.52 -16.72 -16.26
N ILE A 4 12.10 -17.62 -15.48
CA ILE A 4 11.45 -18.24 -14.34
C ILE A 4 11.79 -17.46 -13.07
N ILE A 5 10.80 -17.24 -12.21
CA ILE A 5 10.97 -16.65 -10.90
C ILE A 5 11.00 -17.76 -9.84
N THR A 6 12.07 -17.77 -9.04
CA THR A 6 12.18 -18.72 -7.90
C THR A 6 12.28 -17.93 -6.60
N GLU A 7 11.40 -18.22 -5.66
CA GLU A 7 11.43 -17.67 -4.31
C GLU A 7 12.22 -18.58 -3.36
N VAL A 8 13.13 -17.99 -2.61
CA VAL A 8 13.97 -18.71 -1.63
C VAL A 8 13.81 -18.05 -0.27
N PRO A 9 13.28 -18.74 0.75
CA PRO A 9 13.21 -18.17 2.09
C PRO A 9 14.63 -18.02 2.68
N VAL A 10 14.88 -16.85 3.29
CA VAL A 10 16.19 -16.50 3.86
C VAL A 10 16.02 -15.99 5.28
N GLN A 11 16.40 -16.79 6.26
CA GLN A 11 16.29 -16.45 7.67
C GLN A 11 17.56 -15.81 8.24
N GLY A 12 17.37 -14.92 9.24
CA GLY A 12 18.47 -14.27 9.95
C GLY A 12 18.88 -12.92 9.39
N MET A 13 18.07 -12.34 8.48
CA MET A 13 18.26 -10.97 8.02
C MET A 13 17.64 -9.99 9.01
N ASP A 14 18.45 -9.19 9.69
CA ASP A 14 18.01 -8.28 10.76
C ASP A 14 17.95 -6.81 10.27
N CYS A 15 18.53 -6.48 9.12
CA CYS A 15 18.68 -5.09 8.67
C CYS A 15 18.72 -4.97 7.14
N ALA A 16 18.47 -3.76 6.61
CA ALA A 16 18.52 -3.46 5.18
C ALA A 16 19.90 -3.71 4.55
N GLU A 17 20.97 -3.77 5.35
CA GLU A 17 22.31 -4.12 4.89
C GLU A 17 22.44 -5.63 4.68
N CYS A 18 21.73 -6.40 5.50
CA CYS A 18 21.65 -7.86 5.36
C CYS A 18 21.06 -8.26 4.01
N THR A 19 20.01 -7.55 3.55
CA THR A 19 19.42 -7.82 2.22
C THR A 19 20.41 -7.55 1.09
N ARG A 20 21.23 -6.50 1.21
CA ARG A 20 22.31 -6.22 0.23
C ARG A 20 23.37 -7.31 0.20
N HIS A 21 23.71 -7.87 1.36
CA HIS A 21 24.67 -8.97 1.46
C HIS A 21 24.14 -10.24 0.80
N VAL A 22 22.91 -10.62 1.11
CA VAL A 22 22.25 -11.77 0.50
C VAL A 22 22.09 -11.57 -1.00
N LYS A 23 21.65 -10.38 -1.44
CA LYS A 23 21.52 -10.03 -2.86
C LYS A 23 22.84 -10.22 -3.60
N ARG A 24 23.92 -9.63 -3.12
CA ARG A 24 25.27 -9.78 -3.75
C ARG A 24 25.77 -11.22 -3.77
N ALA A 25 25.49 -11.97 -2.69
CA ALA A 25 25.92 -13.37 -2.63
C ALA A 25 25.16 -14.24 -3.64
N ILE A 26 23.87 -13.99 -3.86
CA ILE A 26 23.08 -14.72 -4.83
C ILE A 26 23.37 -14.25 -6.26
N GLU A 27 23.61 -12.95 -6.49
CA GLU A 27 24.00 -12.41 -7.81
C GLU A 27 25.32 -13.02 -8.35
N GLN A 28 26.18 -13.53 -7.47
CA GLN A 28 27.42 -14.23 -7.86
C GLN A 28 27.22 -15.67 -8.27
N VAL A 29 26.02 -16.22 -8.11
CA VAL A 29 25.70 -17.59 -8.50
C VAL A 29 25.47 -17.66 -10.02
N SER A 30 26.17 -18.57 -10.68
CA SER A 30 26.02 -18.76 -12.13
C SER A 30 24.58 -19.10 -12.52
N GLY A 31 24.02 -18.39 -13.50
CA GLY A 31 22.67 -18.57 -14.01
C GLY A 31 21.63 -17.63 -13.42
N VAL A 32 21.98 -16.79 -12.47
CA VAL A 32 21.10 -15.73 -11.92
C VAL A 32 21.16 -14.49 -12.81
N GLU A 33 20.01 -14.02 -13.28
CA GLU A 33 19.93 -12.78 -14.07
C GLU A 33 19.63 -11.56 -13.18
N SER A 34 18.69 -11.70 -12.24
CA SER A 34 18.43 -10.67 -11.24
C SER A 34 17.98 -11.28 -9.92
N VAL A 35 18.20 -10.55 -8.83
CA VAL A 35 17.78 -10.93 -7.48
C VAL A 35 17.20 -9.74 -6.74
N GLU A 36 16.04 -9.95 -6.15
CA GLU A 36 15.47 -9.04 -5.16
C GLU A 36 15.35 -9.74 -3.82
N VAL A 37 15.77 -9.08 -2.74
CA VAL A 37 15.76 -9.63 -1.39
C VAL A 37 14.89 -8.78 -0.51
N TYR A 38 13.86 -9.40 0.02
CA TYR A 38 12.84 -8.78 0.87
C TYR A 38 13.11 -9.08 2.33
N LEU A 39 13.32 -8.02 3.12
CA LEU A 39 13.67 -8.13 4.52
C LEU A 39 12.48 -8.61 5.36
N VAL A 40 11.27 -8.07 5.11
CA VAL A 40 10.05 -8.36 5.89
C VAL A 40 9.50 -9.75 5.60
N SER A 41 9.44 -10.13 4.34
CA SER A 41 8.98 -11.45 3.94
C SER A 41 10.06 -12.53 4.07
N GLU A 42 11.27 -12.16 4.51
CA GLU A 42 12.43 -13.08 4.68
C GLU A 42 12.65 -13.99 3.46
N LYS A 43 12.48 -13.43 2.25
CA LYS A 43 12.66 -14.17 0.98
C LYS A 43 13.56 -13.45 0.00
N ALA A 44 14.23 -14.23 -0.84
CA ALA A 44 14.91 -13.76 -2.04
C ALA A 44 14.13 -14.22 -3.26
N VAL A 45 13.80 -13.30 -4.15
CA VAL A 45 13.14 -13.55 -5.44
C VAL A 45 14.20 -13.51 -6.51
N ILE A 46 14.42 -14.61 -7.21
CA ILE A 46 15.50 -14.81 -8.16
C ILE A 46 14.91 -15.03 -9.54
N GLN A 47 15.29 -14.20 -10.50
CA GLN A 47 14.94 -14.38 -11.91
C GLN A 47 16.07 -15.11 -12.64
N HIS A 48 15.72 -16.15 -13.38
CA HIS A 48 16.67 -17.00 -14.06
C HIS A 48 16.10 -17.73 -15.29
N GLN A 49 16.94 -18.26 -16.14
CA GLN A 49 16.49 -19.10 -17.25
C GLN A 49 16.13 -20.51 -16.79
N PRO A 50 15.20 -21.20 -17.47
CA PRO A 50 14.82 -22.56 -17.11
C PRO A 50 16.04 -23.49 -17.01
N GLY A 51 16.20 -24.15 -15.84
CA GLY A 51 17.29 -25.14 -15.62
C GLY A 51 18.68 -24.54 -15.39
N SER A 52 18.84 -23.18 -15.30
CA SER A 52 20.16 -22.54 -15.15
C SER A 52 20.65 -22.46 -13.70
N ILE A 53 19.79 -22.70 -12.70
CA ILE A 53 20.12 -22.54 -11.28
C ILE A 53 20.14 -23.86 -10.54
N ASP A 54 21.19 -24.05 -9.74
CA ASP A 54 21.26 -25.09 -8.70
C ASP A 54 20.80 -24.53 -7.34
N LYS A 55 19.70 -25.07 -6.82
CA LYS A 55 19.17 -24.69 -5.50
C LYS A 55 20.19 -24.89 -4.37
N THR A 56 21.10 -25.86 -4.53
CA THR A 56 22.19 -26.11 -3.56
C THR A 56 23.25 -25.03 -3.60
N ALA A 57 23.54 -24.47 -4.76
CA ALA A 57 24.45 -23.35 -4.94
C ALA A 57 23.89 -22.08 -4.29
N ILE A 58 22.59 -21.81 -4.45
CA ILE A 58 21.90 -20.67 -3.78
C ILE A 58 21.97 -20.82 -2.27
N ARG A 59 21.62 -22.01 -1.72
CA ARG A 59 21.73 -22.29 -0.27
C ARG A 59 23.13 -22.05 0.23
N LYS A 60 24.15 -22.47 -0.52
CA LYS A 60 25.56 -22.29 -0.16
C LYS A 60 25.98 -20.81 -0.23
N ALA A 61 25.48 -20.05 -1.20
CA ALA A 61 25.73 -18.62 -1.32
C ALA A 61 25.11 -17.86 -0.14
N VAL A 62 23.85 -18.14 0.21
CA VAL A 62 23.17 -17.56 1.37
C VAL A 62 23.88 -17.91 2.68
N ALA A 63 24.29 -19.17 2.84
CA ALA A 63 25.05 -19.60 4.02
C ALA A 63 26.44 -18.94 4.10
N SER A 64 27.13 -18.73 2.99
CA SER A 64 28.42 -18.02 2.96
C SER A 64 28.28 -16.54 3.36
N ALA A 65 27.12 -15.92 3.07
CA ALA A 65 26.80 -14.59 3.51
C ALA A 65 26.40 -14.53 5.01
N GLY A 66 26.26 -15.68 5.67
CA GLY A 66 25.97 -15.79 7.12
C GLY A 66 24.51 -15.90 7.46
N TYR A 67 23.66 -16.27 6.50
CA TYR A 67 22.22 -16.44 6.65
C TYR A 67 21.83 -17.90 6.39
N THR A 68 20.59 -18.28 6.75
CA THR A 68 20.12 -19.66 6.60
C THR A 68 18.92 -19.74 5.68
N VAL A 69 18.89 -20.78 4.84
CA VAL A 69 17.70 -21.18 4.09
C VAL A 69 17.08 -22.37 4.83
N PRO A 70 15.88 -22.24 5.44
CA PRO A 70 15.25 -23.33 6.18
C PRO A 70 15.01 -24.53 5.26
N PRO A 71 15.13 -25.76 5.78
CA PRO A 71 14.63 -26.92 5.06
C PRO A 71 13.11 -26.82 4.95
N ASP A 72 12.53 -27.27 3.81
CA ASP A 72 11.09 -27.30 3.56
C ASP A 72 10.36 -28.05 4.69
N GLN A 73 9.87 -27.32 5.68
CA GLN A 73 9.00 -27.84 6.74
C GLN A 73 7.86 -26.84 6.97
N LEU A 74 6.64 -27.38 6.87
CA LEU A 74 5.39 -26.73 7.26
C LEU A 74 5.46 -26.32 8.74
N HIS A 75 5.32 -25.04 9.03
CA HIS A 75 5.23 -24.56 10.41
C HIS A 75 3.80 -24.20 10.75
N GLU A 76 3.23 -24.96 11.68
CA GLU A 76 2.06 -24.54 12.46
C GLU A 76 2.47 -23.37 13.37
N THR A 77 1.91 -22.20 13.14
CA THR A 77 2.07 -21.05 14.03
C THR A 77 0.76 -20.72 14.71
N THR A 78 0.70 -20.97 16.02
CA THR A 78 -0.33 -20.45 16.92
C THR A 78 -0.29 -18.93 16.95
N ILE A 79 -1.43 -18.29 16.74
CA ILE A 79 -1.62 -16.82 16.73
C ILE A 79 -1.56 -16.31 18.18
N PRO A 80 -0.58 -15.49 18.57
CA PRO A 80 -0.61 -14.80 19.86
C PRO A 80 -1.42 -13.51 19.76
N ASN A 81 -2.30 -13.28 20.72
CA ASN A 81 -3.02 -12.02 20.89
C ASN A 81 -2.09 -10.79 20.83
N PRO A 82 -2.48 -9.68 20.18
CA PRO A 82 -1.63 -8.52 20.01
C PRO A 82 -1.33 -7.84 21.37
N PRO A 83 -0.08 -7.79 21.82
CA PRO A 83 0.28 -7.14 23.07
C PRO A 83 0.23 -5.61 22.93
N ASN A 84 -0.10 -4.96 24.04
CA ASN A 84 -0.24 -3.50 24.17
C ASN A 84 1.13 -2.81 24.01
N TYR A 85 1.47 -2.42 22.76
CA TYR A 85 2.79 -1.95 22.34
C TYR A 85 3.34 -0.76 23.13
N ALA A 86 2.47 0.18 23.55
CA ALA A 86 2.87 1.36 24.33
C ALA A 86 3.43 0.98 25.70
N ARG A 87 2.88 -0.05 26.35
CA ARG A 87 3.31 -0.51 27.66
C ARG A 87 4.68 -1.19 27.60
N SER A 88 4.93 -1.97 26.54
CA SER A 88 6.21 -2.66 26.34
C SER A 88 7.36 -1.68 26.05
N ILE A 89 7.11 -0.63 25.26
CA ILE A 89 8.10 0.42 24.96
C ILE A 89 8.41 1.23 26.22
N LEU A 90 7.39 1.64 26.97
CA LEU A 90 7.57 2.37 28.25
C LEU A 90 8.29 1.54 29.29
N LEU A 91 8.01 0.23 29.35
CA LEU A 91 8.68 -0.69 30.26
C LEU A 91 10.15 -0.86 29.87
N LEU A 92 10.46 -0.98 28.60
CA LEU A 92 11.83 -1.12 28.07
C LEU A 92 12.64 0.17 28.29
N LEU A 93 12.01 1.34 28.07
CA LEU A 93 12.57 2.66 28.43
C LEU A 93 12.82 2.78 29.94
N GLY A 94 11.86 2.34 30.76
CA GLY A 94 12.00 2.35 32.22
C GLY A 94 13.13 1.44 32.73
N ILE A 95 13.26 0.23 32.17
CA ILE A 95 14.35 -0.69 32.50
C ILE A 95 15.70 -0.11 32.06
N LEU A 96 15.79 0.41 30.83
CA LEU A 96 17.02 1.00 30.32
C LEU A 96 17.43 2.21 31.18
N PHE A 97 16.48 3.11 31.50
CA PHE A 97 16.74 4.25 32.38
C PHE A 97 17.15 3.79 33.78
N GLY A 98 16.52 2.76 34.35
CA GLY A 98 16.89 2.16 35.61
C GLY A 98 18.30 1.58 35.61
N VAL A 99 18.67 0.87 34.53
CA VAL A 99 20.03 0.33 34.36
C VAL A 99 21.07 1.44 34.22
N ILE A 100 20.78 2.48 33.46
CA ILE A 100 21.66 3.65 33.30
C ILE A 100 21.83 4.34 34.65
N LEU A 101 20.75 4.59 35.38
CA LEU A 101 20.77 5.22 36.68
C LEU A 101 21.57 4.37 37.72
N PHE A 102 21.35 3.06 37.68
CA PHE A 102 22.11 2.11 38.53
C PHE A 102 23.61 2.16 38.24
N ILE A 103 24.01 2.15 36.97
CA ILE A 103 25.42 2.23 36.56
C ILE A 103 26.03 3.56 36.97
N ILE A 104 25.33 4.69 36.79
CA ILE A 104 25.84 6.03 37.16
C ILE A 104 25.94 6.16 38.68
N VAL A 105 24.86 5.86 39.41
CA VAL A 105 24.81 6.13 40.87
C VAL A 105 25.63 5.12 41.67
N ILE A 106 25.54 3.85 41.35
CA ILE A 106 26.18 2.77 42.11
C ILE A 106 27.54 2.43 41.54
N GLY A 107 27.65 2.35 40.18
CA GLY A 107 28.92 1.99 39.55
C GLY A 107 29.99 3.07 39.66
N GLU A 108 29.66 4.27 39.22
CA GLU A 108 30.62 5.40 39.12
C GLU A 108 30.58 6.28 40.38
N GLY A 109 29.37 6.61 40.89
CA GLY A 109 29.20 7.47 42.06
C GLY A 109 29.72 6.89 43.39
N LEU A 110 29.69 5.56 43.54
CA LEU A 110 30.23 4.86 44.70
C LEU A 110 31.63 4.27 44.47
N GLY A 111 32.28 4.51 43.33
CA GLY A 111 33.59 3.97 42.99
C GLY A 111 33.64 2.44 42.87
N LEU A 112 32.52 1.77 42.70
CA LEU A 112 32.41 0.31 42.66
C LEU A 112 33.17 -0.28 41.45
N PHE A 113 33.19 0.44 40.33
CA PHE A 113 33.93 -0.01 39.15
C PHE A 113 35.45 -0.02 39.39
N GLU A 114 36.00 0.98 40.05
CA GLU A 114 37.41 1.00 40.42
C GLU A 114 37.75 -0.10 41.45
N LEU A 115 36.87 -0.30 42.44
CA LEU A 115 37.05 -1.33 43.47
C LEU A 115 37.02 -2.74 42.86
N ILE A 116 36.15 -3.00 41.92
CA ILE A 116 36.02 -4.30 41.24
C ILE A 116 37.17 -4.50 40.24
N SER A 117 37.50 -3.48 39.45
CA SER A 117 38.56 -3.53 38.45
C SER A 117 39.93 -3.75 39.08
N SER A 118 40.20 -3.17 40.26
CA SER A 118 41.46 -3.35 40.97
C SER A 118 41.66 -4.76 41.58
N ARG A 119 40.56 -5.50 41.79
CA ARG A 119 40.60 -6.87 42.35
C ARG A 119 40.58 -7.99 41.33
N ILE A 120 40.15 -7.74 40.08
CA ILE A 120 40.06 -8.74 39.05
C ILE A 120 41.33 -8.75 38.19
N PRO A 121 42.07 -9.87 38.08
CA PRO A 121 43.22 -9.96 37.21
C PRO A 121 42.85 -9.70 35.74
N TRP A 122 43.68 -8.98 34.99
CA TRP A 122 43.45 -8.57 33.62
C TRP A 122 43.02 -9.71 32.66
N PRO A 123 43.50 -10.98 32.78
CA PRO A 123 43.05 -12.05 31.87
C PRO A 123 41.57 -12.39 32.07
N ILE A 124 41.06 -12.33 33.31
CA ILE A 124 39.63 -12.59 33.60
C ILE A 124 38.78 -11.44 33.05
N SER A 125 39.23 -10.19 33.25
CA SER A 125 38.54 -9.02 32.67
C SER A 125 38.46 -9.09 31.16
N LEU A 126 39.53 -9.52 30.49
CA LEU A 126 39.52 -9.73 29.03
C LEU A 126 38.52 -10.78 28.60
N VAL A 127 38.45 -11.92 29.32
CA VAL A 127 37.47 -12.97 29.05
C VAL A 127 36.04 -12.45 29.20
N ILE A 128 35.77 -11.66 30.25
CA ILE A 128 34.44 -11.05 30.48
C ILE A 128 34.06 -10.13 29.31
N VAL A 129 34.96 -9.22 28.89
CA VAL A 129 34.70 -8.32 27.74
C VAL A 129 34.44 -9.09 26.47
N ILE A 130 35.24 -10.14 26.21
CA ILE A 130 35.01 -10.99 25.00
C ILE A 130 33.67 -11.72 25.09
N LEU A 131 33.32 -12.31 26.22
CA LEU A 131 32.04 -13.04 26.39
C LEU A 131 30.84 -12.11 26.20
N ILE A 132 30.88 -10.90 26.80
CA ILE A 132 29.81 -9.93 26.65
C ILE A 132 29.71 -9.46 25.18
N GLY A 133 30.82 -9.07 24.57
CA GLY A 133 30.89 -8.49 23.23
C GLY A 133 30.94 -9.48 22.08
N TYR A 134 31.05 -10.80 22.35
CA TYR A 134 31.28 -11.87 21.35
C TYR A 134 30.47 -11.75 20.07
N PRO A 135 29.11 -11.63 20.08
CA PRO A 135 28.35 -11.56 18.84
C PRO A 135 28.56 -10.27 18.05
N ALA A 136 28.79 -9.13 18.76
CA ALA A 136 29.10 -7.87 18.11
C ALA A 136 30.50 -7.89 17.48
N PHE A 137 31.49 -8.42 18.17
CA PHE A 137 32.86 -8.55 17.64
C PHE A 137 32.94 -9.47 16.42
N ILE A 138 32.21 -10.59 16.42
CA ILE A 138 32.15 -11.46 15.23
C ILE A 138 31.54 -10.74 14.04
N LYS A 139 30.46 -9.95 14.23
CA LYS A 139 29.88 -9.13 13.18
C LYS A 139 30.91 -8.15 12.61
N VAL A 140 31.63 -7.45 13.49
CA VAL A 140 32.68 -6.49 13.10
C VAL A 140 33.84 -7.17 12.35
N ILE A 141 34.33 -8.31 12.84
CA ILE A 141 35.42 -9.07 12.18
C ILE A 141 34.95 -9.54 10.79
N ARG A 142 33.73 -10.04 10.69
CA ARG A 142 33.14 -10.49 9.42
C ARG A 142 32.99 -9.33 8.43
N ALA A 143 32.47 -8.18 8.91
CA ALA A 143 32.35 -6.96 8.10
C ALA A 143 33.72 -6.44 7.63
N ALA A 144 34.72 -6.38 8.53
CA ALA A 144 36.07 -5.95 8.21
C ALA A 144 36.73 -6.86 7.16
N ARG A 145 36.50 -8.17 7.24
CA ARG A 145 36.99 -9.15 6.25
C ARG A 145 36.38 -8.92 4.86
N ASN A 146 35.15 -8.42 4.83
CA ASN A 146 34.45 -8.05 3.60
C ASN A 146 34.71 -6.57 3.19
N ARG A 147 35.69 -5.90 3.79
CA ARG A 147 36.02 -4.48 3.59
C ARG A 147 34.83 -3.54 3.80
N GLN A 148 33.96 -3.89 4.73
CA GLN A 148 32.79 -3.11 5.11
C GLN A 148 32.97 -2.55 6.52
N ILE A 149 32.53 -1.31 6.73
CA ILE A 149 32.55 -0.66 8.03
C ILE A 149 31.09 -0.56 8.49
N ILE A 150 30.79 -1.22 9.59
CA ILE A 150 29.47 -1.18 10.23
C ILE A 150 29.51 -0.27 11.47
N ALA A 151 28.34 0.17 11.94
CA ALA A 151 28.23 1.05 13.12
C ALA A 151 28.96 0.50 14.35
N HIS A 152 28.88 -0.81 14.59
CA HIS A 152 29.59 -1.49 15.68
C HIS A 152 31.12 -1.47 15.55
N SER A 153 31.67 -1.12 14.40
CA SER A 153 33.13 -1.01 14.22
C SER A 153 33.73 0.11 15.04
N LEU A 154 33.06 1.28 15.11
CA LEU A 154 33.51 2.40 15.95
C LEU A 154 33.49 2.07 17.44
N MET A 155 32.40 1.46 17.88
CA MET A 155 32.30 1.04 19.30
C MET A 155 33.33 0.00 19.66
N SER A 156 33.58 -0.96 18.75
CA SER A 156 34.66 -1.96 18.98
C SER A 156 36.03 -1.30 19.09
N LEU A 157 36.29 -0.25 18.30
CA LEU A 157 37.51 0.57 18.47
C LEU A 157 37.54 1.29 19.83
N GLY A 158 36.39 1.79 20.30
CA GLY A 158 36.26 2.36 21.63
C GLY A 158 36.55 1.35 22.76
N VAL A 159 36.04 0.11 22.63
CA VAL A 159 36.37 -1.00 23.55
C VAL A 159 37.88 -1.30 23.52
N LEU A 160 38.48 -1.38 22.33
CA LEU A 160 39.92 -1.62 22.18
C LEU A 160 40.74 -0.48 22.79
N ALA A 161 40.32 0.78 22.63
CA ALA A 161 40.98 1.93 23.26
C ALA A 161 40.90 1.85 24.78
N ALA A 162 39.76 1.51 25.37
CA ALA A 162 39.61 1.32 26.80
C ALA A 162 40.48 0.17 27.33
N ILE A 163 40.56 -0.94 26.62
CA ILE A 163 41.48 -2.07 26.97
C ILE A 163 42.95 -1.62 26.93
N ALA A 164 43.34 -0.87 25.90
CA ALA A 164 44.73 -0.41 25.74
C ALA A 164 45.21 0.52 26.86
N VAL A 165 44.28 1.22 27.51
CA VAL A 165 44.54 2.10 28.67
C VAL A 165 44.45 1.33 29.99
N GLY A 166 43.98 0.10 30.00
CA GLY A 166 43.77 -0.71 31.19
C GLY A 166 42.42 -0.51 31.90
N GLU A 167 41.48 0.21 31.27
CA GLU A 167 40.15 0.50 31.79
C GLU A 167 39.15 -0.65 31.50
N TRP A 168 39.35 -1.77 32.19
CA TRP A 168 38.60 -3.01 31.94
C TRP A 168 37.12 -2.90 32.24
N ALA A 169 36.75 -2.17 33.31
CA ALA A 169 35.34 -1.95 33.65
C ALA A 169 34.63 -1.16 32.57
N THR A 170 35.26 -0.10 32.07
CA THR A 170 34.77 0.72 30.95
C THR A 170 34.58 -0.13 29.69
N ALA A 171 35.58 -0.96 29.35
CA ALA A 171 35.50 -1.86 28.19
C ALA A 171 34.34 -2.85 28.32
N ALA A 172 34.11 -3.43 29.52
CA ALA A 172 33.00 -4.36 29.75
C ALA A 172 31.61 -3.67 29.65
N VAL A 173 31.50 -2.46 30.22
CA VAL A 173 30.25 -1.68 30.15
C VAL A 173 29.93 -1.25 28.71
N VAL A 174 30.94 -0.79 27.97
CA VAL A 174 30.74 -0.44 26.53
C VAL A 174 30.32 -1.68 25.73
N ALA A 175 30.97 -2.85 25.95
CA ALA A 175 30.58 -4.10 25.29
C ALA A 175 29.15 -4.54 25.68
N PHE A 176 28.73 -4.32 26.93
CA PHE A 176 27.36 -4.56 27.39
C PHE A 176 26.36 -3.67 26.65
N PHE A 177 26.61 -2.36 26.53
CA PHE A 177 25.72 -1.44 25.81
C PHE A 177 25.72 -1.71 24.32
N MET A 178 26.79 -2.22 23.71
CA MET A 178 26.75 -2.75 22.34
C MET A 178 25.71 -3.87 22.20
N ARG A 179 25.60 -4.76 23.19
CA ARG A 179 24.57 -5.83 23.21
C ARG A 179 23.16 -5.27 23.39
N VAL A 180 23.02 -4.29 24.26
CA VAL A 180 21.73 -3.62 24.47
C VAL A 180 21.29 -2.91 23.18
N GLY A 181 22.19 -2.19 22.52
CA GLY A 181 21.92 -1.52 21.24
C GLY A 181 21.49 -2.54 20.16
N ASP A 182 22.23 -3.64 20.01
CA ASP A 182 21.91 -4.75 19.09
C ASP A 182 20.50 -5.32 19.36
N TYR A 183 20.16 -5.50 20.64
CA TYR A 183 18.84 -5.99 21.05
C TYR A 183 17.72 -4.98 20.73
N VAL A 184 17.93 -3.69 21.03
CA VAL A 184 16.97 -2.62 20.74
C VAL A 184 16.75 -2.48 19.24
N GLU A 185 17.81 -2.53 18.44
CA GLU A 185 17.73 -2.50 16.98
C GLU A 185 16.91 -3.66 16.45
N ARG A 186 17.20 -4.90 16.85
CA ARG A 186 16.43 -6.08 16.47
C ARG A 186 14.98 -6.01 16.92
N PHE A 187 14.75 -5.66 18.18
CA PHE A 187 13.41 -5.50 18.72
C PHE A 187 12.60 -4.47 17.93
N THR A 188 13.23 -3.35 17.58
CA THR A 188 12.60 -2.26 16.82
C THR A 188 12.24 -2.70 15.40
N THR A 189 13.18 -3.34 14.72
CA THR A 189 13.00 -3.86 13.36
C THR A 189 11.94 -4.96 13.33
N GLU A 190 11.99 -5.91 14.26
CA GLU A 190 11.03 -7.01 14.35
C GLU A 190 9.61 -6.51 14.65
N ARG A 191 9.47 -5.47 15.46
CA ARG A 191 8.17 -4.85 15.76
C ARG A 191 7.57 -4.11 14.55
N ALA A 192 8.39 -3.39 13.81
CA ALA A 192 7.96 -2.78 12.55
C ALA A 192 7.52 -3.85 11.53
N ARG A 193 8.25 -4.96 11.45
CA ARG A 193 7.91 -6.13 10.61
C ARG A 193 6.63 -6.82 11.06
N GLN A 194 6.40 -6.96 12.36
CA GLN A 194 5.23 -7.66 12.87
C GLN A 194 3.92 -6.99 12.48
N ALA A 195 3.92 -5.67 12.33
CA ALA A 195 2.76 -4.94 11.81
C ALA A 195 2.41 -5.36 10.37
N VAL A 196 3.41 -5.66 9.56
CA VAL A 196 3.27 -6.16 8.19
C VAL A 196 3.02 -7.67 8.16
N LYS A 197 3.74 -8.44 8.99
CA LYS A 197 3.60 -9.91 9.08
C LYS A 197 2.21 -10.33 9.58
N ASN A 198 1.59 -9.54 10.45
CA ASN A 198 0.20 -9.79 10.87
C ASN A 198 -0.79 -9.69 9.71
N LEU A 199 -0.50 -8.92 8.65
CA LEU A 199 -1.28 -8.96 7.41
C LEU A 199 -1.07 -10.28 6.65
N SER A 200 0.14 -10.81 6.59
CA SER A 200 0.40 -12.06 5.87
C SER A 200 -0.08 -13.32 6.60
N SER A 201 -0.21 -13.27 7.92
CA SER A 201 -0.70 -14.40 8.73
C SER A 201 -2.22 -14.63 8.66
N LEU A 202 -2.96 -13.73 8.03
CA LEU A 202 -4.40 -13.87 7.80
C LEU A 202 -4.74 -14.66 6.53
N ALA A 203 -3.74 -15.11 5.75
CA ALA A 203 -3.98 -15.93 4.57
C ALA A 203 -4.41 -17.36 4.99
N PRO A 204 -5.54 -17.87 4.48
CA PRO A 204 -5.95 -19.24 4.73
C PRO A 204 -4.89 -20.24 4.21
N GLN A 205 -4.60 -21.26 5.01
CA GLN A 205 -3.61 -22.29 4.65
C GLN A 205 -4.26 -23.51 3.98
N THR A 206 -5.56 -23.73 4.21
CA THR A 206 -6.34 -24.84 3.67
C THR A 206 -7.63 -24.35 3.04
N ALA A 207 -8.17 -25.15 2.13
CA ALA A 207 -9.46 -24.93 1.50
C ALA A 207 -10.27 -26.24 1.48
N ARG A 208 -11.58 -26.15 1.53
CA ARG A 208 -12.49 -27.29 1.45
C ARG A 208 -13.09 -27.39 0.06
N LEU A 209 -12.59 -28.36 -0.73
CA LEU A 209 -13.05 -28.58 -2.10
C LEU A 209 -14.20 -29.57 -2.18
N VAL A 210 -15.07 -29.38 -3.16
CA VAL A 210 -16.08 -30.37 -3.54
C VAL A 210 -15.50 -31.28 -4.61
N GLN A 211 -15.24 -32.55 -4.26
CA GLN A 211 -14.79 -33.57 -5.20
C GLN A 211 -15.61 -34.86 -5.06
N ASN A 212 -16.05 -35.41 -6.18
CA ASN A 212 -16.80 -36.66 -6.25
C ASN A 212 -18.04 -36.75 -5.32
N GLY A 213 -18.71 -35.60 -5.09
CA GLY A 213 -19.88 -35.51 -4.21
C GLY A 213 -19.57 -35.46 -2.71
N GLY A 214 -18.30 -35.40 -2.32
CA GLY A 214 -17.83 -35.18 -0.94
C GLY A 214 -17.03 -33.90 -0.78
N GLU A 215 -16.82 -33.50 0.47
CA GLU A 215 -15.96 -32.37 0.84
C GLU A 215 -14.61 -32.88 1.32
N ILE A 216 -13.51 -32.40 0.75
CA ILE A 216 -12.13 -32.71 1.17
C ILE A 216 -11.39 -31.43 1.50
N GLU A 217 -10.66 -31.45 2.62
CA GLU A 217 -9.78 -30.36 3.00
C GLU A 217 -8.41 -30.58 2.36
N VAL A 218 -7.93 -29.56 1.62
CA VAL A 218 -6.66 -29.58 0.90
C VAL A 218 -5.85 -28.32 1.23
N PRO A 219 -4.52 -28.36 1.15
CA PRO A 219 -3.68 -27.16 1.18
C PRO A 219 -4.06 -26.20 0.07
N ILE A 220 -3.97 -24.90 0.34
CA ILE A 220 -4.38 -23.85 -0.61
C ILE A 220 -3.62 -23.91 -1.95
N GLU A 221 -2.38 -24.40 -1.95
CA GLU A 221 -1.54 -24.56 -3.13
C GLU A 221 -2.08 -25.62 -4.12
N GLN A 222 -2.98 -26.47 -3.67
CA GLN A 222 -3.60 -27.51 -4.50
C GLN A 222 -4.91 -27.05 -5.16
N VAL A 223 -5.47 -25.92 -4.72
CA VAL A 223 -6.68 -25.34 -5.29
C VAL A 223 -6.37 -24.71 -6.64
N LYS A 224 -7.24 -24.95 -7.62
CA LYS A 224 -7.11 -24.41 -8.99
C LYS A 224 -8.26 -23.49 -9.32
N VAL A 225 -8.02 -22.60 -10.26
CA VAL A 225 -9.09 -21.78 -10.86
C VAL A 225 -10.17 -22.70 -11.43
N GLY A 226 -11.43 -22.39 -11.11
CA GLY A 226 -12.59 -23.18 -11.47
C GLY A 226 -13.04 -24.22 -10.43
N ASP A 227 -12.23 -24.52 -9.43
CA ASP A 227 -12.62 -25.42 -8.32
C ASP A 227 -13.76 -24.79 -7.49
N ILE A 228 -14.63 -25.66 -6.93
CA ILE A 228 -15.71 -25.24 -6.04
C ILE A 228 -15.27 -25.42 -4.60
N VAL A 229 -15.23 -24.33 -3.86
CA VAL A 229 -14.82 -24.27 -2.46
C VAL A 229 -16.04 -24.05 -1.56
N VAL A 230 -16.14 -24.82 -0.49
CA VAL A 230 -17.19 -24.68 0.53
C VAL A 230 -16.65 -23.87 1.70
N ILE A 231 -17.39 -22.85 2.11
CA ILE A 231 -17.07 -22.00 3.26
C ILE A 231 -18.20 -22.12 4.28
N ARG A 232 -17.84 -22.46 5.53
CA ARG A 232 -18.77 -22.60 6.65
C ARG A 232 -18.80 -21.34 7.51
N PRO A 233 -19.82 -21.15 8.35
CA PRO A 233 -19.88 -20.02 9.29
C PRO A 233 -18.63 -19.97 10.17
N GLY A 234 -18.03 -18.79 10.28
CA GLY A 234 -16.79 -18.55 11.05
C GLY A 234 -15.50 -18.90 10.32
N GLU A 235 -15.55 -19.52 9.14
CA GLU A 235 -14.36 -19.83 8.34
C GLU A 235 -13.93 -18.64 7.50
N GLN A 236 -12.63 -18.58 7.20
CA GLN A 236 -12.08 -17.64 6.23
C GLN A 236 -12.31 -18.16 4.81
N ILE A 237 -12.58 -17.23 3.89
CA ILE A 237 -12.70 -17.51 2.47
C ILE A 237 -11.29 -17.72 1.91
N PRO A 238 -10.98 -18.88 1.30
CA PRO A 238 -9.59 -19.20 0.93
C PRO A 238 -9.19 -18.69 -0.47
N VAL A 239 -10.14 -18.28 -1.31
CA VAL A 239 -9.94 -17.89 -2.72
C VAL A 239 -10.76 -16.66 -3.06
N ASP A 240 -10.36 -15.93 -4.10
CA ASP A 240 -11.26 -14.97 -4.74
C ASP A 240 -12.16 -15.73 -5.70
N GLY A 241 -13.45 -15.39 -5.73
CA GLY A 241 -14.37 -16.09 -6.62
C GLY A 241 -15.79 -15.56 -6.58
N GLU A 242 -16.63 -16.22 -7.34
CA GLU A 242 -18.05 -15.93 -7.45
C GLU A 242 -18.87 -16.95 -6.63
N VAL A 243 -19.80 -16.46 -5.85
CA VAL A 243 -20.73 -17.31 -5.09
C VAL A 243 -21.70 -17.97 -6.07
N ILE A 244 -21.68 -19.31 -6.12
CA ILE A 244 -22.60 -20.10 -6.96
C ILE A 244 -23.82 -20.58 -6.19
N GLU A 245 -23.69 -20.78 -4.86
CA GLU A 245 -24.79 -21.27 -4.00
C GLU A 245 -24.59 -20.79 -2.57
N GLY A 246 -25.67 -20.54 -1.86
CA GLY A 246 -25.66 -20.15 -0.46
C GLY A 246 -25.81 -18.64 -0.26
N HIS A 247 -25.99 -18.25 1.01
CA HIS A 247 -26.03 -16.85 1.46
C HIS A 247 -25.25 -16.73 2.76
N ALA A 248 -24.48 -15.67 2.87
CA ALA A 248 -23.69 -15.41 4.08
C ALA A 248 -23.49 -13.91 4.32
N ILE A 249 -23.20 -13.58 5.56
CA ILE A 249 -22.70 -12.26 5.96
C ILE A 249 -21.17 -12.36 6.03
N VAL A 250 -20.48 -11.59 5.19
CA VAL A 250 -19.02 -11.63 5.04
C VAL A 250 -18.40 -10.34 5.59
N ASP A 251 -17.49 -10.48 6.53
CA ASP A 251 -16.64 -9.39 7.01
C ASP A 251 -15.45 -9.24 6.05
N GLN A 252 -15.44 -8.13 5.32
CA GLN A 252 -14.40 -7.78 4.35
C GLN A 252 -13.39 -6.76 4.87
N ALA A 253 -13.43 -6.43 6.17
CA ALA A 253 -12.57 -5.39 6.77
C ALA A 253 -11.07 -5.64 6.53
N THR A 254 -10.67 -6.91 6.40
CA THR A 254 -9.27 -7.30 6.12
C THR A 254 -8.78 -6.79 4.76
N ILE A 255 -9.67 -6.69 3.77
CA ILE A 255 -9.35 -6.27 2.38
C ILE A 255 -9.74 -4.82 2.17
N THR A 256 -11.00 -4.47 2.44
CA THR A 256 -11.56 -3.15 2.11
C THR A 256 -11.30 -2.11 3.20
N GLY A 257 -11.04 -2.54 4.43
CA GLY A 257 -10.95 -1.67 5.60
C GLY A 257 -12.31 -1.20 6.14
N GLU A 258 -13.43 -1.70 5.60
CA GLU A 258 -14.77 -1.39 6.06
C GLU A 258 -15.19 -2.31 7.21
N SER A 259 -15.68 -1.71 8.31
CA SER A 259 -16.12 -2.48 9.49
C SER A 259 -17.52 -3.06 9.34
N MET A 260 -18.33 -2.62 8.36
CA MET A 260 -19.66 -3.15 8.10
C MET A 260 -19.59 -4.41 7.25
N PRO A 261 -20.07 -5.57 7.74
CA PRO A 261 -20.15 -6.79 6.95
C PRO A 261 -21.12 -6.64 5.76
N VAL A 262 -20.84 -7.36 4.69
CA VAL A 262 -21.62 -7.33 3.44
C VAL A 262 -22.37 -8.65 3.27
N GLU A 263 -23.61 -8.58 2.77
CA GLU A 263 -24.36 -9.77 2.38
C GLU A 263 -23.83 -10.30 1.04
N ALA A 264 -23.45 -11.58 1.00
CA ALA A 264 -23.03 -12.30 -0.19
C ALA A 264 -24.00 -13.42 -0.51
N GLY A 265 -24.53 -13.42 -1.73
CA GLY A 265 -25.41 -14.44 -2.29
C GLY A 265 -24.98 -14.84 -3.71
N PRO A 266 -25.70 -15.72 -4.39
CA PRO A 266 -25.36 -16.17 -5.75
C PRO A 266 -25.10 -15.00 -6.71
N GLY A 267 -23.97 -15.05 -7.43
CA GLY A 267 -23.49 -13.99 -8.32
C GLY A 267 -22.63 -12.91 -7.64
N ALA A 268 -22.55 -12.92 -6.30
CA ALA A 268 -21.67 -11.97 -5.58
C ALA A 268 -20.21 -12.42 -5.66
N HIS A 269 -19.31 -11.43 -5.80
CA HIS A 269 -17.88 -11.66 -5.68
C HIS A 269 -17.43 -11.62 -4.21
N VAL A 270 -16.57 -12.57 -3.83
CA VAL A 270 -15.96 -12.65 -2.50
C VAL A 270 -14.45 -12.75 -2.63
N PHE A 271 -13.74 -12.28 -1.59
CA PHE A 271 -12.28 -12.15 -1.59
C PHE A 271 -11.63 -13.09 -0.58
N ALA A 272 -10.46 -13.60 -0.92
CA ALA A 272 -9.62 -14.39 -0.01
C ALA A 272 -9.30 -13.61 1.28
N ALA A 273 -9.11 -14.34 2.39
CA ALA A 273 -8.84 -13.80 3.73
C ALA A 273 -9.98 -12.97 4.37
N THR A 274 -11.17 -12.89 3.76
CA THR A 274 -12.38 -12.36 4.39
C THR A 274 -13.05 -13.45 5.24
N ILE A 275 -13.89 -13.07 6.20
CA ILE A 275 -14.47 -14.01 7.18
C ILE A 275 -15.98 -14.08 7.01
N THR A 276 -16.49 -15.30 6.89
CA THR A 276 -17.94 -15.56 6.89
C THR A 276 -18.47 -15.56 8.31
N SER A 277 -19.22 -14.53 8.73
CA SER A 277 -19.76 -14.42 10.08
C SER A 277 -20.97 -15.34 10.32
N GLN A 278 -21.88 -15.38 9.35
CA GLN A 278 -23.10 -16.18 9.39
C GLN A 278 -23.42 -16.72 8.00
N GLY A 279 -24.05 -17.88 7.91
CA GLY A 279 -24.39 -18.52 6.65
C GLY A 279 -23.25 -19.36 6.09
N SER A 280 -23.46 -19.96 4.92
CA SER A 280 -22.47 -20.77 4.21
C SER A 280 -22.47 -20.46 2.74
N LEU A 281 -21.33 -20.58 2.08
CA LEU A 281 -21.16 -20.28 0.66
C LEU A 281 -20.51 -21.44 -0.08
N ARG A 282 -20.90 -21.61 -1.32
CA ARG A 282 -20.14 -22.33 -2.33
C ARG A 282 -19.62 -21.33 -3.35
N VAL A 283 -18.31 -21.27 -3.48
CA VAL A 283 -17.61 -20.29 -4.28
C VAL A 283 -16.84 -20.98 -5.38
N ARG A 284 -17.00 -20.55 -6.62
CA ARG A 284 -16.15 -20.95 -7.74
C ARG A 284 -14.90 -20.10 -7.73
N ALA A 285 -13.74 -20.72 -7.54
CA ALA A 285 -12.46 -20.03 -7.51
C ALA A 285 -12.15 -19.34 -8.84
N ALA A 286 -11.94 -18.03 -8.81
CA ALA A 286 -11.51 -17.22 -9.93
C ALA A 286 -10.01 -16.89 -9.84
N GLN A 287 -9.49 -16.63 -8.62
CA GLN A 287 -8.08 -16.38 -8.36
C GLN A 287 -7.66 -17.09 -7.08
N VAL A 288 -6.44 -17.65 -7.06
CA VAL A 288 -5.95 -18.49 -5.96
C VAL A 288 -4.53 -18.10 -5.54
N GLY A 289 -4.22 -18.26 -4.26
CA GLY A 289 -2.87 -18.07 -3.72
C GLY A 289 -2.28 -16.67 -3.98
N PRO A 290 -1.08 -16.56 -4.57
CA PRO A 290 -0.42 -15.28 -4.84
C PRO A 290 -1.19 -14.35 -5.78
N ASP A 291 -2.01 -14.91 -6.66
CA ASP A 291 -2.80 -14.16 -7.65
C ASP A 291 -4.12 -13.63 -7.08
N SER A 292 -4.55 -14.12 -5.90
CA SER A 292 -5.73 -13.58 -5.21
C SER A 292 -5.50 -12.11 -4.81
N THR A 293 -6.59 -11.37 -4.67
CA THR A 293 -6.56 -9.97 -4.18
C THR A 293 -5.72 -9.84 -2.90
N TYR A 294 -5.90 -10.77 -1.98
CA TYR A 294 -5.11 -10.78 -0.73
C TYR A 294 -3.63 -11.11 -0.98
N GLY A 295 -3.32 -12.04 -1.86
CA GLY A 295 -1.95 -12.35 -2.27
C GLY A 295 -1.25 -11.13 -2.87
N GLN A 296 -1.95 -10.37 -3.72
CA GLN A 296 -1.45 -9.12 -4.29
C GLN A 296 -1.23 -8.04 -3.22
N VAL A 297 -2.12 -7.92 -2.22
CA VAL A 297 -1.92 -7.02 -1.07
C VAL A 297 -0.61 -7.35 -0.34
N ILE A 298 -0.36 -8.62 -0.05
CA ILE A 298 0.88 -9.07 0.60
C ILE A 298 2.10 -8.71 -0.25
N ASN A 299 2.04 -8.98 -1.56
CA ASN A 299 3.13 -8.69 -2.48
C ASN A 299 3.41 -7.17 -2.57
N MET A 300 2.38 -6.33 -2.63
CA MET A 300 2.54 -4.86 -2.65
C MET A 300 3.18 -4.34 -1.36
N VAL A 301 2.78 -4.86 -0.21
CA VAL A 301 3.37 -4.47 1.09
C VAL A 301 4.84 -4.92 1.17
N ALA A 302 5.18 -6.08 0.64
CA ALA A 302 6.57 -6.55 0.54
C ALA A 302 7.38 -5.68 -0.43
N GLU A 303 6.82 -5.30 -1.59
CA GLU A 303 7.46 -4.42 -2.57
C GLU A 303 7.72 -3.02 -2.01
N ALA A 304 6.82 -2.51 -1.15
CA ALA A 304 6.96 -1.21 -0.50
C ALA A 304 8.28 -1.06 0.26
N GLU A 305 8.85 -2.17 0.75
CA GLU A 305 10.13 -2.18 1.43
C GLU A 305 11.32 -2.09 0.47
N SER A 306 11.21 -2.64 -0.73
CA SER A 306 12.31 -2.73 -1.69
C SER A 306 12.60 -1.38 -2.37
N GLN A 307 11.59 -0.55 -2.58
CA GLN A 307 11.71 0.73 -3.27
C GLN A 307 12.12 1.86 -2.33
N ARG A 308 13.44 2.16 -2.29
CA ARG A 308 14.04 3.19 -1.42
C ARG A 308 13.81 4.59 -1.95
N GLY A 309 13.33 5.49 -1.09
CA GLY A 309 13.18 6.91 -1.38
C GLY A 309 14.51 7.68 -1.36
N GLU A 310 14.46 8.95 -1.75
CA GLU A 310 15.64 9.82 -1.79
C GLU A 310 16.17 10.15 -0.40
N ILE A 311 15.29 10.40 0.57
CA ILE A 311 15.67 10.71 1.95
C ILE A 311 16.42 9.52 2.56
N GLN A 312 15.97 8.30 2.28
CA GLN A 312 16.68 7.10 2.73
C GLN A 312 18.07 7.00 2.09
N ARG A 313 18.21 7.30 0.78
CA ARG A 313 19.51 7.33 0.09
C ARG A 313 20.43 8.40 0.67
N LEU A 314 19.89 9.57 1.03
CA LEU A 314 20.65 10.63 1.70
C LEU A 314 21.11 10.21 3.09
N ALA A 315 20.27 9.56 3.88
CA ALA A 315 20.63 9.02 5.20
C ALA A 315 21.75 7.96 5.09
N ASP A 316 21.67 7.07 4.09
CA ASP A 316 22.71 6.08 3.81
C ASP A 316 24.05 6.73 3.41
N LYS A 317 24.01 7.76 2.54
CA LYS A 317 25.20 8.54 2.17
C LYS A 317 25.78 9.28 3.37
N PHE A 318 24.93 9.93 4.17
CA PHE A 318 25.37 10.62 5.39
C PHE A 318 26.10 9.66 6.34
N SER A 319 25.54 8.48 6.60
CA SER A 319 26.17 7.46 7.44
C SER A 319 27.56 7.07 6.93
N THR A 320 27.75 7.03 5.61
CA THR A 320 29.05 6.72 4.99
C THR A 320 30.10 7.83 5.22
N TYR A 321 29.69 9.11 5.12
CA TYR A 321 30.60 10.24 5.36
C TYR A 321 30.80 10.56 6.83
N TYR A 322 29.86 10.24 7.68
CA TYR A 322 29.90 10.48 9.12
C TYR A 322 31.05 9.74 9.79
N LEU A 323 31.33 8.52 9.38
CA LEU A 323 32.38 7.69 9.95
C LEU A 323 33.78 8.30 9.85
N PRO A 324 34.28 8.75 8.67
CA PRO A 324 35.57 9.46 8.56
C PRO A 324 35.62 10.72 9.44
N VAL A 325 34.49 11.46 9.57
CA VAL A 325 34.41 12.65 10.43
C VAL A 325 34.63 12.28 11.88
N VAL A 326 33.97 11.23 12.38
CA VAL A 326 34.11 10.75 13.74
C VAL A 326 35.55 10.31 14.03
N ILE A 327 36.17 9.57 13.11
CA ILE A 327 37.58 9.15 13.25
C ILE A 327 38.48 10.39 13.29
N GLY A 328 38.21 11.39 12.43
CA GLY A 328 38.95 12.65 12.44
C GLY A 328 38.83 13.40 13.77
N VAL A 329 37.62 13.50 14.34
CA VAL A 329 37.39 14.11 15.66
C VAL A 329 38.08 13.33 16.76
N ALA A 330 38.02 11.99 16.72
CA ALA A 330 38.69 11.13 17.70
C ALA A 330 40.22 11.32 17.67
N LEU A 331 40.83 11.35 16.49
CA LEU A 331 42.26 11.61 16.31
C LEU A 331 42.63 13.01 16.78
N LEU A 332 41.85 14.02 16.46
CA LEU A 332 42.07 15.41 16.90
C LEU A 332 41.95 15.52 18.41
N THR A 333 41.00 14.86 19.03
CA THR A 333 40.82 14.76 20.48
C THR A 333 42.06 14.13 21.11
N LEU A 334 42.56 13.03 20.56
CA LEU A 334 43.78 12.37 21.05
C LEU A 334 45.02 13.27 20.97
N ILE A 335 45.19 13.98 19.87
CA ILE A 335 46.37 14.86 19.65
C ILE A 335 46.31 16.07 20.58
N ILE A 336 45.17 16.74 20.70
CA ILE A 336 45.02 17.99 21.45
C ILE A 336 44.99 17.72 22.94
N ARG A 337 44.17 16.78 23.38
CA ARG A 337 43.96 16.52 24.82
C ARG A 337 44.93 15.50 25.39
N ARG A 338 45.52 14.65 24.54
CA ARG A 338 46.33 13.50 24.96
C ARG A 338 45.60 12.59 25.95
N ASP A 339 44.28 12.55 25.86
CA ASP A 339 43.38 11.78 26.71
C ASP A 339 42.76 10.63 25.93
N PRO A 340 43.21 9.38 26.09
CA PRO A 340 42.68 8.23 25.40
C PRO A 340 41.23 7.92 25.78
N MET A 341 40.79 8.29 27.01
CA MET A 341 39.44 8.03 27.46
C MET A 341 38.44 8.97 26.79
N ALA A 342 38.78 10.26 26.64
CA ALA A 342 37.95 11.17 25.83
C ALA A 342 37.86 10.72 24.37
N THR A 343 38.99 10.17 23.85
CA THR A 343 39.01 9.59 22.50
C THR A 343 38.09 8.37 22.37
N ALA A 344 38.14 7.48 23.37
CA ALA A 344 37.23 6.31 23.44
C ALA A 344 35.75 6.76 23.53
N ALA A 345 35.46 7.81 24.33
CA ALA A 345 34.11 8.36 24.44
C ALA A 345 33.57 8.90 23.09
N VAL A 346 34.41 9.60 22.30
CA VAL A 346 34.08 10.08 20.95
C VAL A 346 33.73 8.92 20.03
N LEU A 347 34.54 7.84 20.05
CA LEU A 347 34.28 6.66 19.22
C LEU A 347 33.00 5.92 19.63
N VAL A 348 32.66 5.92 20.90
CA VAL A 348 31.52 5.21 21.45
C VAL A 348 30.22 5.98 21.26
N VAL A 349 30.19 7.32 21.51
CA VAL A 349 28.94 8.11 21.38
C VAL A 349 28.46 8.25 19.95
N ALA A 350 29.38 8.16 19.01
CA ALA A 350 29.10 8.42 17.59
C ALA A 350 28.49 7.23 16.86
N CYS A 351 27.37 6.70 17.34
CA CYS A 351 26.66 5.64 16.62
C CYS A 351 25.84 6.21 15.46
N SER A 352 26.05 5.67 14.25
CA SER A 352 25.24 6.00 13.06
C SER A 352 23.96 5.15 12.91
N CYS A 353 23.69 4.23 13.86
CA CYS A 353 22.56 3.29 13.83
C CYS A 353 21.22 4.02 13.71
N ALA A 354 21.06 5.08 14.49
CA ALA A 354 19.84 5.89 14.51
C ALA A 354 19.47 6.49 13.13
N PHE A 355 20.46 6.89 12.32
CA PHE A 355 20.19 7.40 10.97
C PHE A 355 19.65 6.31 10.05
N ALA A 356 20.23 5.10 10.13
CA ALA A 356 19.81 3.99 9.30
C ALA A 356 18.39 3.49 9.64
N LEU A 357 17.96 3.65 10.90
CA LEU A 357 16.65 3.23 11.40
C LEU A 357 15.54 4.29 11.19
N ALA A 358 15.91 5.57 11.11
CA ALA A 358 14.96 6.70 11.11
C ALA A 358 13.91 6.62 10.00
N THR A 359 14.30 6.20 8.81
CA THR A 359 13.44 6.15 7.61
C THR A 359 12.66 4.83 7.51
N PRO A 360 13.28 3.64 7.57
CA PRO A 360 12.56 2.38 7.37
C PRO A 360 11.43 2.16 8.38
N ILE A 361 11.65 2.51 9.65
CA ILE A 361 10.64 2.33 10.70
C ILE A 361 9.41 3.21 10.45
N ALA A 362 9.62 4.47 10.06
CA ALA A 362 8.53 5.38 9.77
C ALA A 362 7.72 4.93 8.54
N ILE A 363 8.41 4.50 7.47
CA ILE A 363 7.79 3.96 6.25
C ILE A 363 6.94 2.73 6.57
N LEU A 364 7.52 1.72 7.23
CA LEU A 364 6.81 0.49 7.58
C LEU A 364 5.60 0.75 8.47
N ALA A 365 5.72 1.67 9.44
CA ALA A 365 4.60 2.06 10.28
C ALA A 365 3.47 2.70 9.47
N SER A 366 3.80 3.57 8.50
CA SER A 366 2.81 4.26 7.65
C SER A 366 2.16 3.34 6.64
N VAL A 367 2.94 2.46 5.99
CA VAL A 367 2.41 1.44 5.06
C VAL A 367 1.47 0.49 5.79
N GLY A 368 1.88 0.00 6.97
CA GLY A 368 1.03 -0.87 7.78
C GLY A 368 -0.24 -0.20 8.31
N ALA A 369 -0.19 1.10 8.63
CA ALA A 369 -1.36 1.88 9.02
C ALA A 369 -2.30 2.14 7.85
N GLY A 370 -1.75 2.46 6.67
CA GLY A 370 -2.51 2.66 5.42
C GLY A 370 -3.22 1.38 4.98
N ALA A 371 -2.53 0.25 5.01
CA ALA A 371 -3.08 -1.05 4.61
C ALA A 371 -4.32 -1.43 5.45
N LYS A 372 -4.32 -1.14 6.76
CA LYS A 372 -5.50 -1.33 7.63
C LYS A 372 -6.71 -0.48 7.25
N GLN A 373 -6.51 0.59 6.52
CA GLN A 373 -7.57 1.50 6.04
C GLN A 373 -7.94 1.23 4.58
N GLY A 374 -7.42 0.15 3.99
CA GLY A 374 -7.61 -0.16 2.58
C GLY A 374 -6.77 0.70 1.63
N ILE A 375 -5.69 1.34 2.12
CA ILE A 375 -4.74 2.12 1.33
C ILE A 375 -3.46 1.31 1.18
N LEU A 376 -3.20 0.78 0.00
CA LEU A 376 -2.00 0.00 -0.30
C LEU A 376 -0.97 0.85 -1.02
N ILE A 377 0.26 0.90 -0.50
CA ILE A 377 1.34 1.74 -1.00
C ILE A 377 2.48 0.83 -1.47
N LYS A 378 2.82 0.85 -2.76
CA LYS A 378 3.83 -0.03 -3.37
C LYS A 378 5.29 0.34 -3.07
N GLY A 379 5.55 1.52 -2.53
CA GLY A 379 6.94 1.93 -2.29
C GLY A 379 7.08 3.05 -1.28
N GLY A 380 8.08 2.94 -0.39
CA GLY A 380 8.42 3.99 0.56
C GLY A 380 8.76 5.32 -0.12
N LYS A 381 9.29 5.27 -1.35
CA LYS A 381 9.58 6.48 -2.16
C LYS A 381 8.34 7.33 -2.41
N TYR A 382 7.15 6.71 -2.59
CA TYR A 382 5.91 7.45 -2.85
C TYR A 382 5.45 8.24 -1.62
N LEU A 383 5.69 7.71 -0.40
CA LEU A 383 5.44 8.45 0.85
C LEU A 383 6.31 9.69 0.97
N GLU A 384 7.53 9.67 0.41
CA GLU A 384 8.44 10.82 0.40
C GLU A 384 8.01 11.87 -0.64
N ILE A 385 7.45 11.46 -1.80
CA ILE A 385 7.02 12.34 -2.90
C ILE A 385 5.64 12.98 -2.59
N LEU A 386 4.73 12.30 -1.89
CA LEU A 386 3.37 12.79 -1.60
C LEU A 386 3.31 14.24 -1.07
N PRO A 387 4.20 14.69 -0.16
CA PRO A 387 4.20 16.09 0.30
C PRO A 387 4.63 17.12 -0.76
N GLU A 388 5.23 16.67 -1.85
CA GLU A 388 5.78 17.51 -2.93
C GLU A 388 4.82 17.64 -4.12
N VAL A 389 3.63 17.02 -4.02
CA VAL A 389 2.61 17.07 -5.08
C VAL A 389 2.16 18.49 -5.33
N ASP A 390 2.41 18.97 -6.56
CA ASP A 390 1.99 20.30 -7.04
C ASP A 390 0.62 20.23 -7.70
N ILE A 391 0.38 19.18 -8.48
CA ILE A 391 -0.80 19.02 -9.34
C ILE A 391 -1.49 17.69 -9.07
N LEU A 392 -2.80 17.75 -8.92
CA LEU A 392 -3.68 16.60 -8.93
C LEU A 392 -4.47 16.54 -10.23
N LEU A 393 -4.27 15.50 -11.02
CA LEU A 393 -5.04 15.16 -12.21
C LEU A 393 -6.07 14.09 -11.86
N ILE A 394 -7.30 14.28 -12.28
CA ILE A 394 -8.42 13.40 -11.90
C ILE A 394 -9.14 12.94 -13.16
N ASP A 395 -9.30 11.63 -13.32
CA ASP A 395 -10.25 11.10 -14.29
C ASP A 395 -11.70 11.30 -13.82
N LYS A 396 -12.64 11.44 -14.78
CA LYS A 396 -14.06 11.62 -14.46
C LYS A 396 -14.75 10.29 -14.16
N THR A 397 -14.74 9.39 -15.15
CA THR A 397 -15.66 8.23 -15.21
C THR A 397 -15.21 7.12 -14.27
N GLY A 398 -16.13 6.60 -13.42
CA GLY A 398 -15.78 5.59 -12.42
C GLY A 398 -14.94 6.12 -11.26
N THR A 399 -14.32 7.29 -11.39
CA THR A 399 -13.45 7.93 -10.41
C THR A 399 -14.20 8.99 -9.61
N LEU A 400 -14.54 10.14 -10.20
CA LEU A 400 -15.37 11.17 -9.54
C LEU A 400 -16.83 10.77 -9.47
N THR A 401 -17.26 9.93 -10.41
CA THR A 401 -18.62 9.46 -10.54
C THR A 401 -18.73 7.99 -10.12
N LEU A 402 -19.95 7.52 -9.91
CA LEU A 402 -20.20 6.12 -9.53
C LEU A 402 -19.90 5.14 -10.67
N GLY A 403 -19.71 5.62 -11.93
CA GLY A 403 -19.51 4.79 -13.12
C GLY A 403 -20.75 4.00 -13.54
N LYS A 404 -21.86 4.24 -12.85
CA LYS A 404 -23.17 3.65 -13.16
C LYS A 404 -24.13 4.77 -13.49
N PRO A 405 -24.51 4.93 -14.78
CA PRO A 405 -25.54 5.88 -15.14
C PRO A 405 -26.87 5.53 -14.48
N TYR A 406 -27.65 6.52 -14.12
CA TYR A 406 -29.03 6.37 -13.64
C TYR A 406 -29.96 7.24 -14.48
N LEU A 407 -31.20 6.80 -14.63
CA LEU A 407 -32.20 7.53 -15.36
C LEU A 407 -32.63 8.78 -14.57
N THR A 408 -32.52 9.96 -15.18
CA THR A 408 -32.85 11.25 -14.54
C THR A 408 -34.16 11.82 -15.00
N ASP A 409 -34.47 11.65 -16.30
CA ASP A 409 -35.67 12.21 -16.90
C ASP A 409 -36.27 11.25 -17.92
N ILE A 410 -37.57 11.28 -18.00
CA ILE A 410 -38.39 10.52 -18.96
C ILE A 410 -39.31 11.54 -19.62
N LEU A 411 -39.07 11.80 -20.92
CA LEU A 411 -39.81 12.78 -21.70
C LEU A 411 -40.64 12.08 -22.79
N PRO A 412 -41.92 11.79 -22.57
CA PRO A 412 -42.80 11.28 -23.61
C PRO A 412 -43.14 12.39 -24.65
N LEU A 413 -42.96 12.12 -25.91
CA LEU A 413 -43.32 13.02 -27.00
C LEU A 413 -44.82 12.89 -27.44
N GLY A 414 -45.54 12.00 -26.79
CA GLY A 414 -46.88 11.59 -27.16
C GLY A 414 -46.89 10.28 -27.93
N VAL A 415 -47.85 9.42 -27.65
CA VAL A 415 -47.98 8.14 -28.35
C VAL A 415 -48.84 8.38 -29.61
N PRO A 416 -48.47 7.84 -30.77
CA PRO A 416 -49.25 7.92 -31.96
C PRO A 416 -50.69 7.42 -31.72
N GLY A 417 -51.67 8.25 -32.03
CA GLY A 417 -53.10 7.91 -31.88
C GLY A 417 -53.81 8.48 -30.63
N GLU A 418 -53.16 9.17 -29.73
CA GLU A 418 -53.79 9.84 -28.58
C GLU A 418 -53.77 11.37 -28.71
N ASN A 419 -54.96 11.99 -28.46
CA ASN A 419 -55.07 13.46 -28.47
C ASN A 419 -54.22 14.12 -27.39
N LYS A 420 -53.49 15.18 -27.75
CA LYS A 420 -52.71 16.05 -26.83
C LYS A 420 -53.65 16.71 -25.82
N SER A 421 -53.98 16.05 -24.74
CA SER A 421 -54.68 16.65 -23.62
C SER A 421 -53.73 16.89 -22.45
N SER A 422 -53.74 18.09 -21.94
CA SER A 422 -52.87 18.60 -20.84
C SER A 422 -53.31 18.11 -19.44
N GLN A 423 -53.83 16.88 -19.32
CA GLN A 423 -54.24 16.32 -18.02
C GLN A 423 -53.00 15.65 -17.33
N PRO A 424 -52.70 15.94 -16.05
CA PRO A 424 -51.55 15.40 -15.34
C PRO A 424 -51.52 13.85 -15.32
N ASP A 425 -52.66 13.21 -15.29
CA ASP A 425 -52.84 11.75 -15.24
C ASP A 425 -52.42 11.05 -16.54
N LEU A 426 -52.60 11.72 -17.68
CA LEU A 426 -52.15 11.23 -18.98
C LEU A 426 -50.62 11.32 -19.17
N THR A 427 -50.03 12.32 -18.58
CA THR A 427 -48.55 12.51 -18.65
C THR A 427 -47.82 11.42 -17.87
N GLU A 428 -48.28 11.03 -16.69
CA GLU A 428 -47.68 9.97 -15.91
C GLU A 428 -47.89 8.58 -16.57
N LYS A 429 -49.07 8.33 -17.12
CA LYS A 429 -49.35 7.08 -17.88
C LYS A 429 -48.44 6.94 -19.10
N ASN A 430 -48.21 8.02 -19.83
CA ASN A 430 -47.32 8.02 -20.99
C ASN A 430 -45.86 7.84 -20.58
N ARG A 431 -45.47 8.38 -19.44
CA ARG A 431 -44.13 8.21 -18.85
C ARG A 431 -43.87 6.74 -18.49
N ILE A 432 -44.80 6.11 -17.78
CA ILE A 432 -44.72 4.69 -17.42
C ILE A 432 -44.69 3.82 -18.67
N ARG A 433 -45.54 4.12 -19.68
CA ARG A 433 -45.55 3.37 -20.92
C ARG A 433 -44.23 3.48 -21.70
N LEU A 434 -43.64 4.68 -21.79
CA LEU A 434 -42.33 4.89 -22.44
C LEU A 434 -41.24 4.10 -21.73
N LEU A 435 -41.21 4.13 -20.41
CA LEU A 435 -40.25 3.38 -19.59
C LEU A 435 -40.44 1.86 -19.76
N THR A 436 -41.72 1.37 -19.79
CA THR A 436 -42.02 -0.05 -20.02
C THR A 436 -41.50 -0.53 -21.37
N LEU A 437 -41.77 0.23 -22.41
CA LEU A 437 -41.33 -0.10 -23.78
C LEU A 437 -39.81 -0.14 -23.89
N ALA A 438 -39.13 0.89 -23.38
CA ALA A 438 -37.69 0.99 -23.44
C ALA A 438 -37.01 -0.09 -22.59
N ALA A 439 -37.46 -0.29 -21.34
CA ALA A 439 -36.89 -1.30 -20.45
C ALA A 439 -37.08 -2.74 -20.94
N SER A 440 -38.27 -3.01 -21.57
CA SER A 440 -38.55 -4.32 -22.18
C SER A 440 -37.69 -4.55 -23.42
N ALA A 441 -37.55 -3.54 -24.27
CA ALA A 441 -36.70 -3.62 -25.46
C ALA A 441 -35.23 -3.81 -25.10
N GLU A 442 -34.73 -3.15 -24.05
CA GLU A 442 -33.34 -3.23 -23.55
C GLU A 442 -33.10 -4.44 -22.63
N ARG A 443 -34.02 -5.38 -22.51
CA ARG A 443 -33.96 -6.50 -21.57
C ARG A 443 -32.68 -7.33 -21.69
N TYR A 444 -32.21 -7.56 -22.89
CA TYR A 444 -31.02 -8.35 -23.19
C TYR A 444 -29.78 -7.51 -23.56
N SER A 445 -29.89 -6.19 -23.49
CA SER A 445 -28.78 -5.30 -23.80
C SER A 445 -27.81 -5.23 -22.59
N GLU A 446 -26.53 -5.41 -22.87
CA GLU A 446 -25.45 -5.28 -21.86
C GLU A 446 -24.94 -3.83 -21.69
N HIS A 447 -25.53 -2.88 -22.42
CA HIS A 447 -25.11 -1.49 -22.41
C HIS A 447 -25.45 -0.84 -21.06
N PRO A 448 -24.51 -0.03 -20.43
CA PRO A 448 -24.76 0.60 -19.13
C PRO A 448 -26.00 1.49 -19.06
N LEU A 449 -26.36 2.16 -20.15
CA LEU A 449 -27.61 2.94 -20.22
C LEU A 449 -28.86 2.06 -20.21
N ALA A 450 -28.79 0.87 -20.82
CA ALA A 450 -29.86 -0.11 -20.79
C ALA A 450 -30.12 -0.64 -19.38
N GLU A 451 -29.02 -0.89 -18.62
CA GLU A 451 -29.11 -1.27 -17.22
C GLU A 451 -29.80 -0.17 -16.39
N ALA A 452 -29.42 1.11 -16.60
CA ALA A 452 -30.06 2.24 -15.94
C ALA A 452 -31.59 2.29 -16.18
N VAL A 453 -32.03 2.03 -17.42
CA VAL A 453 -33.45 1.99 -17.78
C VAL A 453 -34.15 0.83 -17.07
N ARG A 454 -33.54 -0.36 -17.07
CA ARG A 454 -34.10 -1.55 -16.37
C ARG A 454 -34.18 -1.37 -14.86
N ILE A 455 -33.16 -0.80 -14.24
CA ILE A 455 -33.14 -0.51 -12.77
C ILE A 455 -34.29 0.43 -12.41
N GLU A 456 -34.49 1.51 -13.18
CA GLU A 456 -35.58 2.45 -12.91
C GLU A 456 -36.95 1.80 -13.08
N ALA A 457 -37.13 0.96 -14.11
CA ALA A 457 -38.36 0.21 -14.27
C ALA A 457 -38.64 -0.75 -13.12
N ALA A 458 -37.62 -1.44 -12.62
CA ALA A 458 -37.73 -2.34 -11.46
C ALA A 458 -38.07 -1.58 -10.17
N GLN A 459 -37.46 -0.41 -9.93
CA GLN A 459 -37.75 0.44 -8.77
C GLN A 459 -39.21 0.94 -8.77
N GLN A 460 -39.77 1.19 -9.95
CA GLN A 460 -41.17 1.56 -10.11
C GLN A 460 -42.13 0.34 -10.12
N GLY A 461 -41.59 -0.89 -9.95
CA GLY A 461 -42.39 -2.11 -9.96
C GLY A 461 -43.02 -2.45 -11.31
N ILE A 462 -42.43 -1.98 -12.41
CA ILE A 462 -42.94 -2.18 -13.78
C ILE A 462 -42.54 -3.57 -14.29
N PRO A 463 -43.48 -4.45 -14.63
CA PRO A 463 -43.18 -5.74 -15.22
C PRO A 463 -42.65 -5.57 -16.66
N LEU A 464 -41.50 -6.20 -16.96
CA LEU A 464 -40.95 -6.16 -18.31
C LEU A 464 -41.56 -7.22 -19.21
N LEU A 465 -41.88 -6.83 -20.45
CA LEU A 465 -42.33 -7.72 -21.49
C LEU A 465 -41.17 -8.55 -22.05
N GLU A 466 -41.47 -9.74 -22.55
CA GLU A 466 -40.48 -10.58 -23.25
C GLU A 466 -40.40 -10.16 -24.70
N PRO A 467 -39.22 -9.82 -25.26
CA PRO A 467 -39.08 -9.54 -26.68
C PRO A 467 -39.21 -10.81 -27.53
N ASP A 468 -40.06 -10.78 -28.56
CA ASP A 468 -40.19 -11.85 -29.54
C ASP A 468 -38.95 -11.94 -30.45
N GLU A 469 -38.33 -10.77 -30.76
CA GLU A 469 -37.11 -10.61 -31.54
C GLU A 469 -36.26 -9.49 -30.91
N PHE A 470 -34.93 -9.65 -30.94
CA PHE A 470 -34.00 -8.67 -30.43
C PHE A 470 -32.76 -8.56 -31.34
N GLU A 471 -32.42 -7.35 -31.77
CA GLU A 471 -31.30 -7.06 -32.66
C GLU A 471 -30.47 -5.91 -32.06
N THR A 472 -29.18 -6.13 -31.83
CA THR A 472 -28.24 -5.08 -31.44
C THR A 472 -27.61 -4.45 -32.69
N LEU A 473 -27.62 -3.12 -32.75
CA LEU A 473 -26.98 -2.33 -33.80
C LEU A 473 -25.77 -1.62 -33.23
N PRO A 474 -24.53 -2.12 -33.48
CA PRO A 474 -23.33 -1.58 -32.84
C PRO A 474 -23.17 -0.07 -33.07
N GLY A 475 -22.97 0.67 -31.98
CA GLY A 475 -22.79 2.13 -32.00
C GLY A 475 -24.05 2.95 -32.27
N MET A 476 -25.23 2.31 -32.43
CA MET A 476 -26.50 3.00 -32.68
C MET A 476 -27.57 2.72 -31.63
N GLY A 477 -27.72 1.48 -31.18
CA GLY A 477 -28.77 1.07 -30.24
C GLY A 477 -29.29 -0.33 -30.50
N ILE A 478 -30.57 -0.57 -30.21
CA ILE A 478 -31.23 -1.86 -30.36
C ILE A 478 -32.60 -1.73 -31.10
N LYS A 479 -33.04 -2.83 -31.66
CA LYS A 479 -34.42 -3.04 -32.13
C LYS A 479 -35.01 -4.28 -31.48
N ALA A 480 -36.26 -4.21 -31.08
CA ALA A 480 -36.96 -5.34 -30.48
C ALA A 480 -38.39 -5.40 -30.98
N HIS A 481 -38.98 -6.60 -31.01
CA HIS A 481 -40.42 -6.81 -31.22
C HIS A 481 -41.05 -7.16 -29.90
N LEU A 482 -42.08 -6.40 -29.48
CA LEU A 482 -42.79 -6.58 -28.22
C LEU A 482 -44.29 -6.74 -28.51
N ASN A 483 -44.82 -7.97 -28.38
CA ASN A 483 -46.24 -8.25 -28.62
C ASN A 483 -46.74 -7.75 -30.00
N GLY A 484 -45.92 -7.82 -31.04
CA GLY A 484 -46.23 -7.38 -32.40
C GLY A 484 -45.89 -5.93 -32.73
N ASP A 485 -45.51 -5.11 -31.73
CA ASP A 485 -45.02 -3.75 -31.91
C ASP A 485 -43.49 -3.72 -32.12
N LYS A 486 -43.03 -2.89 -33.07
CA LYS A 486 -41.59 -2.66 -33.33
C LYS A 486 -41.08 -1.51 -32.45
N VAL A 487 -40.22 -1.82 -31.53
CA VAL A 487 -39.58 -0.83 -30.64
C VAL A 487 -38.14 -0.68 -31.02
N ALA A 488 -37.65 0.57 -31.12
CA ALA A 488 -36.23 0.88 -31.26
C ALA A 488 -35.79 1.82 -30.14
N VAL A 489 -34.62 1.53 -29.54
CA VAL A 489 -34.00 2.36 -28.50
C VAL A 489 -32.57 2.61 -28.89
N GLY A 490 -32.13 3.86 -28.88
CA GLY A 490 -30.76 4.17 -29.22
C GLY A 490 -30.44 5.66 -29.35
N ASN A 491 -29.39 5.96 -30.11
CA ASN A 491 -29.00 7.34 -30.36
C ASN A 491 -29.95 8.02 -31.38
N ARG A 492 -29.90 9.36 -31.48
CA ARG A 492 -30.71 10.15 -32.39
C ARG A 492 -30.62 9.65 -33.83
N ARG A 493 -29.42 9.27 -34.28
CA ARG A 493 -29.16 8.78 -35.65
C ARG A 493 -29.96 7.51 -35.99
N LEU A 494 -30.06 6.55 -35.08
CA LEU A 494 -30.85 5.34 -35.26
C LEU A 494 -32.34 5.69 -35.48
N ILE A 495 -32.85 6.57 -34.61
CA ILE A 495 -34.29 6.89 -34.66
C ILE A 495 -34.62 7.73 -35.89
N GLU A 496 -33.75 8.65 -36.32
CA GLU A 496 -33.93 9.40 -37.58
C GLU A 496 -33.87 8.50 -38.80
N GLN A 497 -33.09 7.44 -38.81
CA GLN A 497 -33.08 6.46 -39.89
C GLN A 497 -34.40 5.66 -40.01
N LEU A 498 -35.09 5.44 -38.89
CA LEU A 498 -36.32 4.67 -38.84
C LEU A 498 -37.57 5.51 -39.00
N CYS A 499 -37.56 6.73 -38.47
CA CYS A 499 -38.75 7.59 -38.40
C CYS A 499 -38.69 8.81 -39.35
N GLY A 500 -37.53 9.04 -40.00
CA GLY A 500 -37.28 10.28 -40.73
C GLY A 500 -36.69 11.35 -39.82
N GLN A 501 -37.43 12.41 -39.53
CA GLN A 501 -36.95 13.45 -38.60
C GLN A 501 -37.43 13.19 -37.18
N PHE A 502 -36.52 13.33 -36.19
CA PHE A 502 -36.89 13.44 -34.78
C PHE A 502 -37.21 14.89 -34.45
N PRO A 503 -38.37 15.20 -33.80
CA PRO A 503 -38.73 16.60 -33.53
C PRO A 503 -37.71 17.24 -32.55
N ASP A 504 -37.16 18.39 -32.94
CA ASP A 504 -36.34 19.21 -32.05
C ASP A 504 -37.21 19.80 -30.92
N SER A 505 -36.82 19.57 -29.69
CA SER A 505 -37.49 20.12 -28.51
C SER A 505 -36.55 21.01 -27.69
N LEU A 506 -37.12 22.04 -27.06
CA LEU A 506 -36.37 22.87 -26.12
C LEU A 506 -35.89 22.05 -24.89
N GLU A 507 -36.68 21.05 -24.50
CA GLU A 507 -36.35 20.15 -23.38
C GLU A 507 -35.18 19.25 -23.73
N GLU A 508 -35.12 18.70 -24.96
CA GLU A 508 -33.96 17.94 -25.45
C GLU A 508 -32.69 18.77 -25.37
N ASN A 509 -32.71 20.00 -25.87
CA ASN A 509 -31.56 20.89 -25.84
C ASN A 509 -31.17 21.25 -24.40
N GLN A 510 -32.12 21.37 -23.48
CA GLN A 510 -31.85 21.58 -22.07
C GLN A 510 -31.19 20.37 -21.42
N LEU A 511 -31.65 19.15 -21.73
CA LEU A 511 -31.03 17.94 -21.21
C LEU A 511 -29.60 17.73 -21.74
N LEU A 512 -29.38 17.96 -23.04
CA LEU A 512 -28.05 17.96 -23.66
C LEU A 512 -27.18 19.03 -23.04
N ALA A 513 -27.74 20.25 -22.85
CA ALA A 513 -27.05 21.30 -22.15
C ALA A 513 -26.79 20.98 -20.68
N GLN A 514 -27.54 20.07 -20.03
CA GLN A 514 -27.25 19.56 -18.69
C GLN A 514 -26.21 18.44 -18.68
N GLY A 515 -25.70 18.01 -19.83
CA GLY A 515 -24.69 17.00 -19.93
C GLY A 515 -25.20 15.56 -19.78
N LYS A 516 -26.47 15.36 -20.01
CA LYS A 516 -27.08 14.03 -19.91
C LYS A 516 -26.89 13.24 -21.19
N SER A 517 -26.75 11.93 -21.08
CA SER A 517 -26.81 11.01 -22.19
C SER A 517 -28.25 10.73 -22.55
N LEU A 518 -28.60 10.90 -23.80
CA LEU A 518 -29.98 10.70 -24.29
C LEU A 518 -30.13 9.36 -25.00
N LEU A 519 -31.19 8.63 -24.64
CA LEU A 519 -31.71 7.48 -25.36
C LEU A 519 -33.02 7.88 -25.98
N TYR A 520 -33.11 7.76 -27.28
CA TYR A 520 -34.33 8.04 -28.06
C TYR A 520 -35.10 6.74 -28.29
N VAL A 521 -36.41 6.83 -28.16
CA VAL A 521 -37.30 5.67 -28.28
C VAL A 521 -38.27 5.89 -29.43
N ALA A 522 -38.41 4.90 -30.29
CA ALA A 522 -39.40 4.86 -31.36
C ALA A 522 -40.30 3.63 -31.24
N LEU A 523 -41.56 3.80 -31.60
CA LEU A 523 -42.59 2.75 -31.63
C LEU A 523 -43.23 2.71 -33.06
N ASN A 524 -43.13 1.56 -33.73
CA ASN A 524 -43.68 1.35 -35.07
C ASN A 524 -43.26 2.39 -36.12
N GLY A 525 -42.03 2.90 -36.00
CA GLY A 525 -41.48 3.91 -36.91
C GLY A 525 -41.87 5.36 -36.59
N GLU A 526 -42.48 5.60 -35.44
CA GLU A 526 -42.78 6.97 -34.96
C GLU A 526 -42.03 7.28 -33.67
N PRO A 527 -41.49 8.52 -33.51
CA PRO A 527 -40.83 8.94 -32.30
C PRO A 527 -41.77 8.89 -31.08
N CYS A 528 -41.36 8.22 -30.00
CA CYS A 528 -42.16 8.00 -28.81
C CYS A 528 -41.71 8.84 -27.60
N GLY A 529 -40.43 9.08 -27.48
CA GLY A 529 -39.89 9.88 -26.37
C GLY A 529 -38.40 9.81 -26.23
N ILE A 530 -37.90 10.48 -25.18
CA ILE A 530 -36.51 10.56 -24.81
C ILE A 530 -36.33 10.12 -23.34
N LEU A 531 -35.37 9.29 -23.09
CA LEU A 531 -34.89 8.94 -21.77
C LEU A 531 -33.54 9.61 -21.57
N ALA A 532 -33.35 10.33 -20.46
CA ALA A 532 -32.10 10.96 -20.16
C ALA A 532 -31.44 10.28 -18.96
N ALA A 533 -30.18 9.94 -19.09
CA ALA A 533 -29.38 9.35 -18.04
C ALA A 533 -28.15 10.21 -17.73
N ALA A 534 -27.74 10.23 -16.49
CA ALA A 534 -26.54 10.91 -16.05
C ALA A 534 -25.74 10.02 -15.08
N ASP A 535 -24.44 10.21 -15.06
CA ASP A 535 -23.60 9.59 -14.05
C ASP A 535 -23.56 10.46 -12.79
N LYS A 536 -23.72 9.85 -11.62
CA LYS A 536 -23.85 10.56 -10.36
C LYS A 536 -22.50 10.83 -9.76
N LEU A 537 -22.23 12.11 -9.46
CA LEU A 537 -21.05 12.50 -8.68
C LEU A 537 -21.10 11.84 -7.30
N ARG A 538 -19.99 11.29 -6.86
CA ARG A 538 -19.86 10.74 -5.51
C ARG A 538 -20.05 11.83 -4.47
N PRO A 539 -20.83 11.61 -3.41
CA PRO A 539 -21.18 12.66 -2.44
C PRO A 539 -19.99 13.18 -1.64
N GLU A 540 -18.95 12.35 -1.46
CA GLU A 540 -17.74 12.71 -0.71
C GLU A 540 -16.76 13.60 -1.49
N VAL A 541 -16.86 13.67 -2.82
CA VAL A 541 -15.90 14.38 -3.71
C VAL A 541 -15.72 15.86 -3.35
N PRO A 542 -16.76 16.67 -3.15
CA PRO A 542 -16.57 18.10 -2.87
C PRO A 542 -15.75 18.35 -1.60
N LEU A 543 -16.00 17.57 -0.54
CA LEU A 543 -15.25 17.68 0.72
C LEU A 543 -13.82 17.17 0.56
N ALA A 544 -13.62 16.11 -0.20
CA ALA A 544 -12.29 15.58 -0.47
C ALA A 544 -11.42 16.59 -1.25
N ILE A 545 -11.98 17.22 -2.30
CA ILE A 545 -11.29 18.25 -3.08
C ILE A 545 -10.90 19.45 -2.20
N GLN A 546 -11.80 19.90 -1.32
CA GLN A 546 -11.49 20.96 -0.38
C GLN A 546 -10.35 20.56 0.56
N SER A 547 -10.40 19.36 1.13
CA SER A 547 -9.35 18.85 2.00
C SER A 547 -8.00 18.74 1.29
N ILE A 548 -7.99 18.36 0.00
CA ILE A 548 -6.76 18.26 -0.81
C ILE A 548 -6.14 19.65 -1.02
N ARG A 549 -6.95 20.69 -1.24
CA ARG A 549 -6.47 22.08 -1.32
C ARG A 549 -5.87 22.54 0.00
N ASP A 550 -6.53 22.25 1.12
CA ASP A 550 -6.04 22.59 2.46
C ASP A 550 -4.72 21.90 2.79
N LEU A 551 -4.44 20.74 2.18
CA LEU A 551 -3.17 20.03 2.26
C LEU A 551 -2.05 20.62 1.39
N GLY A 552 -2.34 21.65 0.57
CA GLY A 552 -1.34 22.44 -0.17
C GLY A 552 -1.17 22.06 -1.63
N VAL A 553 -2.04 21.21 -2.21
CA VAL A 553 -2.03 20.92 -3.65
C VAL A 553 -2.44 22.21 -4.41
N LYS A 554 -1.54 22.70 -5.27
CA LYS A 554 -1.68 24.02 -5.91
C LYS A 554 -2.72 24.02 -7.03
N ARG A 555 -2.81 22.94 -7.78
CA ARG A 555 -3.71 22.82 -8.94
C ARG A 555 -4.41 21.47 -8.92
N ILE A 556 -5.70 21.50 -9.17
CA ILE A 556 -6.54 20.32 -9.35
C ILE A 556 -7.20 20.43 -10.72
N GLU A 557 -7.07 19.42 -11.56
CA GLU A 557 -7.53 19.44 -12.94
C GLU A 557 -8.26 18.15 -13.29
N LEU A 558 -9.44 18.30 -13.88
CA LEU A 558 -10.27 17.22 -14.38
C LEU A 558 -9.82 16.85 -15.80
N LEU A 559 -9.52 15.59 -16.05
CA LEU A 559 -9.26 15.03 -17.37
C LEU A 559 -10.43 14.15 -17.80
N THR A 560 -11.01 14.40 -18.98
CA THR A 560 -12.16 13.63 -19.43
C THR A 560 -12.24 13.52 -20.94
N GLY A 561 -12.72 12.37 -21.44
CA GLY A 561 -13.09 12.18 -22.84
C GLY A 561 -14.46 12.81 -23.20
N ASP A 562 -15.21 13.32 -22.21
CA ASP A 562 -16.49 13.97 -22.43
C ASP A 562 -16.34 15.29 -23.21
N ASN A 563 -17.48 15.77 -23.70
CA ASN A 563 -17.54 17.07 -24.36
C ASN A 563 -17.26 18.26 -23.42
N GLN A 564 -16.86 19.39 -24.03
CA GLN A 564 -16.51 20.63 -23.36
C GLN A 564 -17.57 21.12 -22.36
N VAL A 565 -18.86 20.99 -22.71
CA VAL A 565 -19.99 21.52 -21.90
C VAL A 565 -20.11 20.74 -20.58
N ASN A 566 -20.03 19.42 -20.65
CA ASN A 566 -20.13 18.55 -19.47
C ASN A 566 -18.94 18.73 -18.54
N ALA A 567 -17.73 18.79 -19.12
CA ALA A 567 -16.51 18.99 -18.39
C ALA A 567 -16.49 20.33 -17.66
N SER A 568 -16.86 21.41 -18.36
CA SER A 568 -16.93 22.77 -17.79
C SER A 568 -17.83 22.87 -16.57
N ARG A 569 -19.04 22.31 -16.66
CA ARG A 569 -20.03 22.35 -15.55
C ARG A 569 -19.57 21.58 -14.32
N LEU A 570 -19.02 20.39 -14.54
CA LEU A 570 -18.49 19.61 -13.43
C LEU A 570 -17.32 20.31 -12.78
N ALA A 571 -16.43 20.87 -13.59
CA ALA A 571 -15.27 21.64 -13.12
C ALA A 571 -15.68 22.90 -12.36
N GLU A 572 -16.67 23.64 -12.83
CA GLU A 572 -17.23 24.81 -12.14
C GLU A 572 -17.83 24.42 -10.78
N LYS A 573 -18.63 23.35 -10.74
CA LYS A 573 -19.25 22.84 -9.50
C LYS A 573 -18.20 22.45 -8.46
N LEU A 574 -17.05 21.92 -8.88
CA LEU A 574 -15.95 21.49 -8.01
C LEU A 574 -14.90 22.59 -7.81
N GLY A 575 -14.98 23.69 -8.57
CA GLY A 575 -14.02 24.77 -8.56
C GLY A 575 -12.63 24.34 -9.06
N VAL A 576 -12.52 23.43 -10.02
CA VAL A 576 -11.27 22.88 -10.58
C VAL A 576 -11.09 23.31 -12.03
N SER A 577 -9.87 23.23 -12.56
CA SER A 577 -9.63 23.35 -14.01
C SER A 577 -9.99 22.03 -14.71
N TYR A 578 -10.12 22.07 -16.05
CA TYR A 578 -10.48 20.89 -16.81
C TYR A 578 -9.86 20.87 -18.20
N GLN A 579 -9.68 19.65 -18.74
CA GLN A 579 -9.44 19.40 -20.16
C GLN A 579 -10.43 18.32 -20.62
N ALA A 580 -11.07 18.57 -21.75
CA ALA A 580 -12.16 17.77 -22.29
C ALA A 580 -11.80 17.15 -23.64
N GLU A 581 -12.62 16.19 -24.11
CA GLU A 581 -12.47 15.52 -25.41
C GLU A 581 -11.12 14.80 -25.57
N LEU A 582 -10.58 14.29 -24.45
CA LEU A 582 -9.27 13.66 -24.40
C LEU A 582 -9.33 12.18 -24.79
N LEU A 583 -8.39 11.77 -25.62
CA LEU A 583 -8.07 10.37 -25.83
C LEU A 583 -7.12 9.85 -24.72
N PRO A 584 -6.99 8.55 -24.51
CA PRO A 584 -6.07 7.99 -23.51
C PRO A 584 -4.61 8.47 -23.66
N GLU A 585 -4.15 8.63 -24.91
CA GLU A 585 -2.79 9.14 -25.21
C GLU A 585 -2.63 10.60 -24.79
N ASP A 586 -3.67 11.43 -24.90
CA ASP A 586 -3.63 12.82 -24.51
C ASP A 586 -3.43 12.98 -23.00
N LYS A 587 -4.07 12.11 -22.21
CA LYS A 587 -3.88 12.09 -20.75
C LYS A 587 -2.42 11.84 -20.37
N ILE A 588 -1.76 10.90 -21.06
CA ILE A 588 -0.32 10.63 -20.85
C ILE A 588 0.52 11.85 -21.20
N ASN A 589 0.21 12.50 -22.33
CA ASN A 589 0.95 13.68 -22.79
C ASN A 589 0.78 14.87 -21.83
N ILE A 590 -0.39 15.04 -21.22
CA ILE A 590 -0.65 16.07 -20.20
C ILE A 590 0.22 15.80 -18.96
N VAL A 591 0.25 14.57 -18.49
CA VAL A 591 1.13 14.17 -17.36
C VAL A 591 2.58 14.51 -17.67
N LYS A 592 3.10 14.07 -18.82
CA LYS A 592 4.48 14.35 -19.26
C LYS A 592 4.75 15.85 -19.40
N GLY A 593 3.76 16.63 -19.87
CA GLY A 593 3.87 18.05 -20.01
C GLY A 593 4.10 18.76 -18.67
N TYR A 594 3.36 18.39 -17.63
CA TYR A 594 3.56 18.91 -16.28
C TYR A 594 4.88 18.46 -15.67
N GLN A 595 5.27 17.21 -15.86
CA GLN A 595 6.57 16.68 -15.40
C GLN A 595 7.74 17.42 -16.07
N ALA A 596 7.63 17.75 -17.37
CA ALA A 596 8.65 18.53 -18.09
C ALA A 596 8.80 19.97 -17.56
N LEU A 597 7.77 20.53 -16.91
CA LEU A 597 7.81 21.80 -16.20
C LEU A 597 8.38 21.70 -14.79
N GLY A 598 8.84 20.50 -14.37
CA GLY A 598 9.37 20.25 -13.04
C GLY A 598 8.31 20.17 -11.94
N GLN A 599 7.05 19.90 -12.31
CA GLN A 599 5.94 19.79 -11.36
C GLN A 599 5.71 18.33 -11.00
N THR A 600 5.45 18.08 -9.72
CA THR A 600 5.15 16.71 -9.21
C THR A 600 3.67 16.42 -9.42
N VAL A 601 3.38 15.40 -10.22
CA VAL A 601 2.03 15.05 -10.68
C VAL A 601 1.48 13.85 -9.91
N LEU A 602 0.31 14.03 -9.30
CA LEU A 602 -0.53 12.97 -8.76
C LEU A 602 -1.70 12.73 -9.73
N MET A 603 -1.88 11.48 -10.19
CA MET A 603 -3.01 11.08 -11.04
C MET A 603 -3.91 10.12 -10.26
N VAL A 604 -5.23 10.38 -10.30
CA VAL A 604 -6.25 9.52 -9.70
C VAL A 604 -7.23 9.05 -10.79
N GLY A 605 -7.39 7.74 -10.91
CA GLY A 605 -8.27 7.11 -11.89
C GLY A 605 -8.83 5.77 -11.41
N ASP A 606 -9.64 5.12 -12.24
CA ASP A 606 -10.18 3.78 -11.96
C ASP A 606 -9.17 2.65 -12.29
N GLY A 607 -8.12 2.97 -13.04
CA GLY A 607 -7.05 2.03 -13.41
C GLY A 607 -7.38 1.09 -14.56
N ILE A 608 -8.57 1.17 -15.16
CA ILE A 608 -8.95 0.34 -16.31
C ILE A 608 -8.55 1.05 -17.62
N ASN A 609 -9.07 2.27 -17.80
CA ASN A 609 -8.80 3.08 -19.00
C ASN A 609 -7.58 3.98 -18.84
N ASP A 610 -7.26 4.35 -17.61
CA ASP A 610 -6.24 5.33 -17.27
C ASP A 610 -4.92 4.71 -16.79
N ALA A 611 -4.80 3.37 -16.79
CA ALA A 611 -3.63 2.66 -16.34
C ALA A 611 -2.30 3.23 -16.88
N PRO A 612 -2.18 3.57 -18.19
CA PRO A 612 -0.95 4.17 -18.70
C PRO A 612 -0.66 5.58 -18.16
N ALA A 613 -1.68 6.42 -17.96
CA ALA A 613 -1.51 7.76 -17.40
C ALA A 613 -1.20 7.70 -15.89
N ILE A 614 -1.84 6.78 -15.16
CA ILE A 614 -1.58 6.48 -13.74
C ILE A 614 -0.14 6.03 -13.56
N SER A 615 0.33 5.10 -14.39
CA SER A 615 1.71 4.59 -14.33
C SER A 615 2.76 5.65 -14.72
N GLN A 616 2.43 6.59 -15.63
CA GLN A 616 3.31 7.68 -16.05
C GLN A 616 3.49 8.76 -14.98
N ALA A 617 2.48 9.00 -14.14
CA ALA A 617 2.52 10.04 -13.11
C ALA A 617 3.60 9.74 -12.05
N ASP A 618 4.10 10.79 -11.37
CA ASP A 618 5.04 10.60 -10.25
C ASP A 618 4.41 9.78 -9.13
N ILE A 619 3.09 9.99 -8.93
CA ILE A 619 2.25 9.16 -8.08
C ILE A 619 0.95 8.86 -8.82
N GLY A 620 0.65 7.59 -9.03
CA GLY A 620 -0.62 7.13 -9.57
C GLY A 620 -1.45 6.44 -8.50
N ILE A 621 -2.71 6.83 -8.34
CA ILE A 621 -3.68 6.21 -7.44
C ILE A 621 -4.75 5.53 -8.27
N ALA A 622 -4.94 4.22 -8.08
CA ALA A 622 -6.11 3.50 -8.58
C ALA A 622 -7.17 3.39 -7.48
N MET A 623 -8.42 3.73 -7.83
CA MET A 623 -9.54 3.74 -6.89
C MET A 623 -10.49 2.56 -7.13
N GLY A 624 -10.89 1.87 -6.03
CA GLY A 624 -11.83 0.75 -6.12
C GLY A 624 -11.26 -0.47 -6.84
N ALA A 625 -9.93 -0.66 -6.74
CA ALA A 625 -9.20 -1.66 -7.53
C ALA A 625 -9.32 -3.10 -6.98
N ALA A 626 -10.12 -3.34 -5.91
CA ALA A 626 -10.34 -4.70 -5.42
C ALA A 626 -10.90 -5.60 -6.53
N GLY A 627 -10.15 -6.65 -6.87
CA GLY A 627 -10.49 -7.58 -7.95
C GLY A 627 -10.08 -7.14 -9.37
N HIS A 628 -9.46 -5.98 -9.55
CA HIS A 628 -9.01 -5.47 -10.86
C HIS A 628 -7.47 -5.47 -10.96
N ASN A 629 -6.89 -6.58 -11.43
CA ASN A 629 -5.45 -6.78 -11.48
C ASN A 629 -4.70 -5.69 -12.27
N VAL A 630 -5.24 -5.25 -13.41
CA VAL A 630 -4.61 -4.23 -14.26
C VAL A 630 -4.48 -2.90 -13.52
N ALA A 631 -5.53 -2.49 -12.81
CA ALA A 631 -5.52 -1.28 -11.99
C ALA A 631 -4.53 -1.39 -10.84
N MET A 632 -4.55 -2.55 -10.16
CA MET A 632 -3.62 -2.84 -9.08
C MET A 632 -2.17 -2.84 -9.54
N GLU A 633 -1.87 -3.34 -10.74
CA GLU A 633 -0.51 -3.41 -11.28
C GLU A 633 0.02 -2.05 -11.73
N ALA A 634 -0.81 -1.24 -12.38
CA ALA A 634 -0.41 0.05 -12.94
C ALA A 634 -0.19 1.15 -11.89
N ALA A 635 -0.94 1.11 -10.76
CA ALA A 635 -0.91 2.18 -9.77
C ALA A 635 0.26 2.05 -8.79
N HIS A 636 0.71 3.19 -8.27
CA HIS A 636 1.72 3.29 -7.20
C HIS A 636 1.08 3.18 -5.81
N ILE A 637 -0.18 3.63 -5.70
CA ILE A 637 -1.01 3.52 -4.52
C ILE A 637 -2.37 2.99 -4.96
N VAL A 638 -2.91 2.03 -4.22
CA VAL A 638 -4.18 1.39 -4.53
C VAL A 638 -5.16 1.63 -3.39
N LEU A 639 -6.33 2.14 -3.73
CA LEU A 639 -7.45 2.24 -2.81
C LEU A 639 -8.36 1.05 -3.04
N MET A 640 -8.48 0.18 -2.05
CA MET A 640 -9.24 -1.07 -2.16
C MET A 640 -10.74 -0.84 -2.31
N ARG A 641 -11.23 0.31 -1.88
CA ARG A 641 -12.62 0.74 -2.04
C ARG A 641 -12.71 2.06 -2.82
N PRO A 642 -13.83 2.29 -3.52
CA PRO A 642 -14.04 3.49 -4.31
C PRO A 642 -14.54 4.68 -3.44
N ASP A 643 -13.74 5.08 -2.45
CA ASP A 643 -14.05 6.15 -1.50
C ASP A 643 -13.07 7.32 -1.69
N TRP A 644 -13.57 8.47 -2.14
CA TRP A 644 -12.77 9.68 -2.36
C TRP A 644 -12.20 10.27 -1.06
N GLY A 645 -12.80 9.97 0.09
CA GLY A 645 -12.28 10.37 1.40
C GLY A 645 -10.89 9.80 1.70
N LEU A 646 -10.50 8.73 1.03
CA LEU A 646 -9.16 8.12 1.16
C LEU A 646 -8.06 8.93 0.47
N VAL A 647 -8.36 9.68 -0.61
CA VAL A 647 -7.33 10.45 -1.34
C VAL A 647 -6.66 11.53 -0.46
N PRO A 648 -7.41 12.40 0.26
CA PRO A 648 -6.77 13.30 1.23
C PRO A 648 -6.03 12.57 2.35
N GLN A 649 -6.50 11.39 2.77
CA GLN A 649 -5.81 10.59 3.79
C GLN A 649 -4.44 10.09 3.29
N VAL A 650 -4.35 9.66 2.02
CA VAL A 650 -3.06 9.31 1.40
C VAL A 650 -2.07 10.47 1.49
N LEU A 651 -2.47 11.68 1.11
CA LEU A 651 -1.64 12.88 1.20
C LEU A 651 -1.21 13.17 2.65
N GLN A 652 -2.14 13.05 3.61
CA GLN A 652 -1.85 13.23 5.04
C GLN A 652 -0.85 12.20 5.57
N ILE A 653 -0.99 10.93 5.16
CA ILE A 653 -0.05 9.86 5.52
C ILE A 653 1.36 10.23 5.02
N GLY A 654 1.50 10.63 3.76
CA GLY A 654 2.77 11.08 3.19
C GLY A 654 3.39 12.25 3.95
N GLN A 655 2.61 13.32 4.20
CA GLN A 655 3.08 14.50 4.95
C GLN A 655 3.52 14.16 6.37
N ARG A 656 2.75 13.35 7.10
CA ARG A 656 3.08 12.95 8.48
C ARG A 656 4.32 12.06 8.50
N THR A 657 4.44 11.12 7.55
CA THR A 657 5.59 10.22 7.43
C THR A 657 6.86 11.00 7.19
N THR A 658 6.86 11.87 6.17
CA THR A 658 8.03 12.67 5.81
C THR A 658 8.41 13.66 6.93
N ARG A 659 7.43 14.27 7.61
CA ARG A 659 7.70 15.12 8.78
C ARG A 659 8.33 14.32 9.92
N THR A 660 7.86 13.10 10.17
CA THR A 660 8.43 12.22 11.19
C THR A 660 9.85 11.82 10.84
N ILE A 661 10.12 11.44 9.59
CA ILE A 661 11.47 11.08 9.12
C ILE A 661 12.42 12.27 9.26
N LYS A 662 12.05 13.44 8.74
CA LYS A 662 12.86 14.67 8.85
C LYS A 662 13.12 15.03 10.32
N GLY A 663 12.10 14.93 11.17
CA GLY A 663 12.23 15.16 12.62
C GLY A 663 13.21 14.19 13.30
N ASN A 664 13.12 12.91 12.98
CA ASN A 664 14.04 11.87 13.49
C ASN A 664 15.49 12.14 13.06
N ILE A 665 15.71 12.50 11.79
CA ILE A 665 17.04 12.81 11.25
C ILE A 665 17.63 14.05 11.93
N ILE A 666 16.85 15.14 12.05
CA ILE A 666 17.30 16.38 12.70
C ILE A 666 17.63 16.13 14.17
N PHE A 667 16.75 15.42 14.87
CA PHE A 667 17.01 15.05 16.26
C PHE A 667 18.32 14.28 16.42
N THR A 668 18.56 13.28 15.57
CA THR A 668 19.78 12.47 15.60
C THR A 668 21.03 13.29 15.30
N LEU A 669 20.95 14.21 14.32
CA LEU A 669 22.05 15.13 13.99
C LEU A 669 22.42 16.01 15.18
N VAL A 670 21.42 16.65 15.78
CA VAL A 670 21.62 17.55 16.93
C VAL A 670 22.18 16.77 18.13
N TYR A 671 21.60 15.61 18.40
CA TYR A 671 22.04 14.73 19.48
C TYR A 671 23.50 14.30 19.31
N ASN A 672 23.88 13.82 18.12
CA ASN A 672 25.24 13.40 17.83
C ASN A 672 26.23 14.57 17.87
N PHE A 673 25.84 15.75 17.40
CA PHE A 673 26.70 16.96 17.50
C PHE A 673 27.02 17.31 18.94
N PHE A 674 26.04 17.34 19.84
CA PHE A 674 26.25 17.60 21.24
C PHE A 674 27.02 16.48 21.94
N GLY A 675 26.67 15.22 21.62
CA GLY A 675 27.37 14.06 22.19
C GLY A 675 28.85 14.04 21.83
N LEU A 676 29.19 14.24 20.54
CA LEU A 676 30.57 14.34 20.07
C LEU A 676 31.32 15.51 20.72
N SER A 677 30.69 16.68 20.83
CA SER A 677 31.31 17.86 21.43
C SER A 677 31.62 17.64 22.91
N LEU A 678 30.66 17.10 23.66
CA LEU A 678 30.86 16.81 25.09
C LEU A 678 31.95 15.73 25.33
N ALA A 679 31.95 14.68 24.48
CA ALA A 679 32.96 13.63 24.53
C ALA A 679 34.36 14.18 24.18
N ALA A 680 34.49 14.96 23.12
CA ALA A 680 35.76 15.57 22.70
C ALA A 680 36.31 16.57 23.75
N LEU A 681 35.40 17.29 24.41
CA LEU A 681 35.77 18.18 25.52
C LEU A 681 36.06 17.44 26.83
N GLY A 682 35.84 16.10 26.89
CA GLY A 682 36.08 15.27 28.07
C GLY A 682 35.04 15.37 29.18
N TYR A 683 33.88 16.00 28.89
CA TYR A 683 32.77 16.07 29.85
C TYR A 683 31.91 14.81 29.86
N LEU A 684 32.01 13.98 28.80
CA LEU A 684 31.23 12.75 28.67
C LEU A 684 32.18 11.54 28.74
N PRO A 685 32.25 10.82 29.87
CA PRO A 685 33.06 9.60 29.97
C PRO A 685 32.53 8.48 29.11
N PRO A 686 33.36 7.49 28.66
CA PRO A 686 32.96 6.44 27.74
C PRO A 686 31.79 5.58 28.22
N ILE A 687 31.65 5.36 29.51
CA ILE A 687 30.55 4.64 30.15
C ILE A 687 29.21 5.34 29.88
N LEU A 688 29.17 6.67 30.14
CA LEU A 688 27.99 7.48 29.88
C LEU A 688 27.73 7.63 28.38
N ALA A 689 28.79 7.75 27.58
CA ALA A 689 28.70 7.77 26.14
C ALA A 689 28.01 6.49 25.57
N ALA A 690 28.39 5.32 26.11
CA ALA A 690 27.79 4.03 25.73
C ALA A 690 26.34 3.90 26.15
N ALA A 691 25.98 4.39 27.33
CA ALA A 691 24.59 4.41 27.78
C ALA A 691 23.73 5.38 26.93
N ALA A 692 24.27 6.57 26.68
CA ALA A 692 23.59 7.64 25.96
C ALA A 692 23.29 7.28 24.49
N GLN A 693 24.13 6.51 23.82
CA GLN A 693 23.95 6.15 22.40
C GLN A 693 22.61 5.45 22.06
N SER A 694 21.98 4.75 23.02
CA SER A 694 20.69 4.08 22.80
C SER A 694 19.50 5.04 22.86
N ILE A 695 19.68 6.28 23.30
CA ILE A 695 18.59 7.26 23.42
C ILE A 695 17.99 7.64 22.05
N PRO A 696 18.78 7.94 21.01
CA PRO A 696 18.23 8.24 19.69
C PRO A 696 17.41 7.11 19.11
N ASP A 697 17.85 5.86 19.23
CA ASP A 697 17.14 4.69 18.68
C ASP A 697 15.74 4.53 19.32
N LEU A 698 15.67 4.67 20.64
CA LEU A 698 14.40 4.62 21.36
C LEU A 698 13.49 5.82 21.07
N ALA A 699 14.06 7.01 20.92
CA ALA A 699 13.30 8.21 20.56
C ALA A 699 12.69 8.08 19.14
N ILE A 700 13.45 7.56 18.17
CA ILE A 700 13.00 7.30 16.82
C ILE A 700 11.87 6.27 16.82
N LEU A 701 12.02 5.16 17.56
CA LEU A 701 11.00 4.15 17.72
C LEU A 701 9.70 4.74 18.31
N ALA A 702 9.83 5.50 19.40
CA ALA A 702 8.69 6.13 20.06
C ALA A 702 7.97 7.13 19.13
N ASN A 703 8.72 7.96 18.40
CA ASN A 703 8.17 8.95 17.48
C ASN A 703 7.50 8.27 16.26
N SER A 704 8.15 7.28 15.66
CA SER A 704 7.62 6.55 14.50
C SER A 704 6.43 5.65 14.86
N SER A 705 6.36 5.13 16.09
CA SER A 705 5.21 4.33 16.55
C SER A 705 3.89 5.10 16.60
N ARG A 706 3.94 6.43 16.62
CA ARG A 706 2.74 7.29 16.53
C ARG A 706 2.03 7.14 15.19
N LEU A 707 2.78 6.81 14.12
CA LEU A 707 2.21 6.59 12.79
C LEU A 707 1.32 5.34 12.74
N LEU A 708 1.54 4.33 13.60
CA LEU A 708 0.69 3.15 13.72
C LEU A 708 -0.69 3.41 14.34
N ARG A 709 -0.87 4.53 15.05
CA ARG A 709 -2.10 4.90 15.77
C ARG A 709 -3.02 5.82 14.97
N GLN A 710 -2.83 5.94 13.67
CA GLN A 710 -3.69 6.77 12.84
C GLN A 710 -5.09 6.12 12.78
N LYS A 711 -6.10 6.86 13.24
CA LYS A 711 -7.53 6.54 13.10
C LYS A 711 -8.01 7.11 11.78
#